data_cc9e6da15f8fa2e7bfedc59d47bf3d46
#
_entry.id   cc9e6da15f8fa2e7bfedc59d47bf3d46
#
_cell.length_a   1.000
_cell.length_b   1.000
_cell.length_c   1.000
_cell.angle_alpha   90.00
_cell.angle_beta   90.00
_cell.angle_gamma   90.00
#
_symmetry.space_group_name_H-M   'P 1'
#
loop_
_entity.id
_entity.type
_entity.pdbx_description
1 polymer ?
#
loop_
_entity_poly.entity_id
_entity_poly.type
_entity_poly.pdbx_seq_one_letter_code
_entity_poly.pdbx_strand_id
1 'polypeptide(L)'
;MKFTNQQIDAINHFKGPALILAVPGSGKTTVLLHRILNLIKNHNIDTSEIISITFSKSQGIDMERRFLVQNPEFKGKITFKTIHAFCYEIVRNYMKLKNIKKTLIEGNNEFNRILILKRSYYQKYYKKLSDDEINDFFSIYDFTKNKMFDFEEYLKKNHFISNRTLMLKLYVLYDEIKFNNNFMDFNDLLILANEYISTDKKLLRALKNRYKFFQIDEGQDTSTLQFEIIRKIVFPENNVFIVADDDQSIYSFRGASPENLLNFKSIYPDSKIFFMDKNFRSTKNIISVSNKIIQGNKIRYEKFSKYTTEESSQIMLFKVKNSMIQSREIIKKICEINPNETIGILYRNNISSLYVAEVFKNNNIDFFIKENKFDFYSNRILNDIKNIILFSEDTSDLDVFKRIYFKLNAYIKKDFISKLEYKSYNQCVFESLLDLDELNDFYINKFTSLRNDFKRLKRMKMEDKIDYILYEIGYGDYLDNFNDFSNLNYNLIFDLIKYLSKNIKTFDEFIEKLEILKEILKKASNSKSNISISTIHSSKGLEYDNVFIIDLVDGEFPQKSVLNSFDEKLLEEERRLFYVAMTRAKKRLFLFTIKERNNLPVDPSIFYNELKNKNTTLPWCFASGGYPGTLLFHNKNTTLPWCFSSGEYQVTLLFHNKNPTLPWCFASGGYPGTLLFHNKNTTLPWCFASGGYPGTLLFHNKNTTLPWCFSSGKYQVILLFHNKNKKGAKLLLFVFCSINTSNNTKNSYICNWNRP
;
A
#
# COMPACT_ATOMS: atom_id res chain seq x y z
N MET A 1 -29.62 14.69 18.01
CA MET A 1 -28.63 14.76 16.93
C MET A 1 -29.23 15.46 15.73
N LYS A 2 -28.59 16.51 15.18
CA LYS A 2 -29.10 17.17 13.96
C LYS A 2 -28.46 16.49 12.75
N PHE A 3 -29.28 15.92 11.88
CA PHE A 3 -28.85 15.37 10.60
C PHE A 3 -28.69 16.44 9.55
N THR A 4 -27.79 16.22 8.60
CA THR A 4 -27.72 17.02 7.37
C THR A 4 -28.84 16.60 6.43
N ASN A 5 -29.20 17.47 5.47
CA ASN A 5 -30.20 17.13 4.44
C ASN A 5 -29.79 15.86 3.68
N GLN A 6 -28.50 15.73 3.33
CA GLN A 6 -27.95 14.53 2.66
C GLN A 6 -28.17 13.25 3.47
N GLN A 7 -27.99 13.30 4.80
CA GLN A 7 -28.26 12.17 5.70
C GLN A 7 -29.76 11.87 5.76
N ILE A 8 -30.60 12.90 5.86
CA ILE A 8 -32.07 12.76 5.91
C ILE A 8 -32.57 12.11 4.62
N ASP A 9 -32.11 12.56 3.46
CA ASP A 9 -32.50 12.02 2.16
C ASP A 9 -32.14 10.53 2.05
N ALA A 10 -30.93 10.15 2.48
CA ALA A 10 -30.49 8.77 2.50
C ALA A 10 -31.29 7.89 3.49
N ILE A 11 -31.60 8.41 4.70
CA ILE A 11 -32.41 7.70 5.72
C ILE A 11 -33.83 7.46 5.20
N ASN A 12 -34.40 8.44 4.50
CA ASN A 12 -35.77 8.38 4.00
C ASN A 12 -35.93 7.56 2.71
N HIS A 13 -34.83 7.09 2.11
CA HIS A 13 -34.92 6.22 0.95
C HIS A 13 -35.57 4.87 1.33
N PHE A 14 -36.74 4.59 0.78
CA PHE A 14 -37.56 3.40 1.13
C PHE A 14 -37.20 2.20 0.27
N LYS A 15 -37.55 2.22 -1.02
CA LYS A 15 -37.45 1.05 -1.95
C LYS A 15 -36.50 1.31 -3.12
N GLY A 16 -36.02 0.22 -3.67
CA GLY A 16 -35.12 0.19 -4.81
C GLY A 16 -33.63 0.32 -4.42
N PRO A 17 -32.75 0.22 -5.40
CA PRO A 17 -31.31 0.21 -5.14
C PRO A 17 -30.80 1.63 -4.82
N ALA A 18 -29.99 1.73 -3.77
CA ALA A 18 -29.36 2.99 -3.38
C ALA A 18 -27.89 2.80 -3.04
N LEU A 19 -27.06 3.70 -3.53
CA LEU A 19 -25.66 3.81 -3.19
C LEU A 19 -25.39 5.13 -2.46
N ILE A 20 -24.85 5.04 -1.26
CA ILE A 20 -24.49 6.16 -0.44
C ILE A 20 -22.97 6.31 -0.46
N LEU A 21 -22.48 7.28 -1.21
CA LEU A 21 -21.07 7.63 -1.30
C LEU A 21 -20.72 8.61 -0.18
N ALA A 22 -19.99 8.12 0.78
CA ALA A 22 -19.82 8.80 2.06
C ALA A 22 -18.34 8.99 2.38
N VAL A 23 -17.93 10.25 2.56
CA VAL A 23 -16.54 10.55 2.97
C VAL A 23 -16.23 10.04 4.39
N PRO A 24 -14.96 9.91 4.80
CA PRO A 24 -14.59 9.55 6.16
C PRO A 24 -15.24 10.49 7.18
N GLY A 25 -15.72 9.93 8.30
CA GLY A 25 -16.32 10.77 9.36
C GLY A 25 -17.67 11.42 9.03
N SER A 26 -18.34 11.02 7.95
CA SER A 26 -19.66 11.58 7.57
C SER A 26 -20.86 10.92 8.24
N GLY A 27 -20.63 9.94 9.13
CA GLY A 27 -21.70 9.25 9.86
C GLY A 27 -22.35 8.10 9.10
N LYS A 28 -21.58 7.37 8.24
CA LYS A 28 -22.02 6.17 7.50
C LYS A 28 -22.89 5.21 8.32
N THR A 29 -22.34 4.71 9.41
CA THR A 29 -23.01 3.76 10.30
C THR A 29 -24.25 4.37 10.93
N THR A 30 -24.22 5.65 11.29
CA THR A 30 -25.37 6.37 11.88
C THR A 30 -26.54 6.41 10.91
N VAL A 31 -26.29 6.73 9.62
CA VAL A 31 -27.35 6.75 8.59
C VAL A 31 -27.94 5.35 8.41
N LEU A 32 -27.11 4.30 8.38
CA LEU A 32 -27.56 2.92 8.24
C LEU A 32 -28.47 2.51 9.40
N LEU A 33 -28.10 2.81 10.67
CA LEU A 33 -28.89 2.49 11.84
C LEU A 33 -30.23 3.28 11.85
N HIS A 34 -30.21 4.56 11.52
CA HIS A 34 -31.43 5.37 11.46
C HIS A 34 -32.36 4.98 10.32
N ARG A 35 -31.81 4.48 9.21
CA ARG A 35 -32.62 3.91 8.13
C ARG A 35 -33.34 2.64 8.60
N ILE A 36 -32.69 1.75 9.37
CA ILE A 36 -33.38 0.61 9.98
C ILE A 36 -34.57 1.07 10.78
N LEU A 37 -34.36 2.06 11.64
CA LEU A 37 -35.41 2.62 12.47
C LEU A 37 -36.55 3.23 11.64
N ASN A 38 -36.22 3.93 10.56
CA ASN A 38 -37.20 4.50 9.62
C ASN A 38 -38.04 3.40 8.93
N LEU A 39 -37.41 2.30 8.48
CA LEU A 39 -38.11 1.17 7.88
C LEU A 39 -39.11 0.55 8.87
N ILE A 40 -38.71 0.39 10.13
CA ILE A 40 -39.55 -0.23 11.17
C ILE A 40 -40.69 0.72 11.58
N LYS A 41 -40.38 1.97 11.96
CA LYS A 41 -41.36 2.90 12.56
C LYS A 41 -42.29 3.55 11.54
N ASN A 42 -41.78 3.94 10.38
CA ASN A 42 -42.52 4.74 9.41
C ASN A 42 -43.12 3.89 8.26
N HIS A 43 -42.51 2.74 7.98
CA HIS A 43 -42.95 1.86 6.90
C HIS A 43 -43.48 0.52 7.40
N ASN A 44 -43.57 0.28 8.72
CA ASN A 44 -44.09 -0.93 9.35
C ASN A 44 -43.42 -2.22 8.83
N ILE A 45 -42.13 -2.17 8.54
CA ILE A 45 -41.36 -3.33 8.06
C ILE A 45 -40.97 -4.19 9.26
N ASP A 46 -41.22 -5.50 9.19
CA ASP A 46 -40.79 -6.44 10.22
C ASP A 46 -39.27 -6.56 10.27
N THR A 47 -38.71 -6.62 11.46
CA THR A 47 -37.26 -6.69 11.66
C THR A 47 -36.62 -7.93 11.04
N SER A 48 -37.38 -9.03 10.90
CA SER A 48 -36.92 -10.25 10.25
C SER A 48 -36.74 -10.11 8.74
N GLU A 49 -37.38 -9.08 8.13
CA GLU A 49 -37.26 -8.79 6.70
C GLU A 49 -36.05 -7.91 6.36
N ILE A 50 -35.36 -7.38 7.39
CA ILE A 50 -34.19 -6.51 7.25
C ILE A 50 -32.92 -7.28 7.60
N ILE A 51 -31.94 -7.24 6.72
CA ILE A 51 -30.61 -7.76 6.99
C ILE A 51 -29.55 -6.67 6.75
N SER A 52 -28.62 -6.52 7.70
CA SER A 52 -27.48 -5.62 7.60
C SER A 52 -26.18 -6.42 7.53
N ILE A 53 -25.53 -6.37 6.38
CA ILE A 53 -24.24 -7.01 6.14
C ILE A 53 -23.12 -6.07 6.58
N THR A 54 -22.23 -6.58 7.43
CA THR A 54 -21.06 -5.86 7.95
C THR A 54 -19.78 -6.55 7.54
N PHE A 55 -18.68 -5.76 7.48
CA PHE A 55 -17.37 -6.29 7.09
C PHE A 55 -16.79 -7.26 8.13
N SER A 56 -17.00 -7.01 9.42
CA SER A 56 -16.48 -7.85 10.50
C SER A 56 -17.53 -8.15 11.57
N LYS A 57 -17.32 -9.26 12.28
CA LYS A 57 -18.20 -9.66 13.41
C LYS A 57 -18.21 -8.59 14.52
N SER A 58 -17.04 -8.02 14.85
CA SER A 58 -16.93 -6.97 15.87
C SER A 58 -17.70 -5.71 15.49
N GLN A 59 -17.69 -5.32 14.21
CA GLN A 59 -18.46 -4.19 13.71
C GLN A 59 -19.98 -4.46 13.83
N GLY A 60 -20.42 -5.67 13.50
CA GLY A 60 -21.83 -6.04 13.66
C GLY A 60 -22.30 -5.95 15.12
N ILE A 61 -21.50 -6.44 16.07
CA ILE A 61 -21.77 -6.33 17.51
C ILE A 61 -21.81 -4.86 17.98
N ASP A 62 -20.88 -4.03 17.53
CA ASP A 62 -20.86 -2.62 17.88
C ASP A 62 -22.07 -1.88 17.31
N MET A 63 -22.49 -2.18 16.10
CA MET A 63 -23.67 -1.58 15.47
C MET A 63 -24.95 -1.99 16.22
N GLU A 64 -25.10 -3.25 16.59
CA GLU A 64 -26.23 -3.73 17.40
C GLU A 64 -26.29 -3.03 18.74
N ARG A 65 -25.15 -2.93 19.45
CA ARG A 65 -25.04 -2.23 20.72
C ARG A 65 -25.43 -0.75 20.58
N ARG A 66 -24.90 -0.05 19.58
CA ARG A 66 -25.23 1.38 19.33
C ARG A 66 -26.71 1.58 19.02
N PHE A 67 -27.30 0.67 18.25
CA PHE A 67 -28.72 0.73 17.94
C PHE A 67 -29.57 0.60 19.19
N LEU A 68 -29.28 -0.40 20.04
CA LEU A 68 -30.02 -0.62 21.29
C LEU A 68 -29.84 0.51 22.31
N VAL A 69 -28.63 1.06 22.44
CA VAL A 69 -28.38 2.24 23.31
C VAL A 69 -29.17 3.46 22.85
N GLN A 70 -29.32 3.66 21.54
CA GLN A 70 -30.08 4.79 21.00
C GLN A 70 -31.60 4.57 21.02
N ASN A 71 -32.05 3.33 21.14
CA ASN A 71 -33.47 2.95 21.13
C ASN A 71 -33.75 1.96 22.26
N PRO A 72 -33.73 2.39 23.53
CA PRO A 72 -33.90 1.50 24.69
C PRO A 72 -35.28 0.81 24.74
N GLU A 73 -36.30 1.44 24.17
CA GLU A 73 -37.67 0.89 24.08
C GLU A 73 -37.82 -0.24 23.04
N PHE A 74 -36.82 -0.44 22.19
CA PHE A 74 -36.88 -1.42 21.11
C PHE A 74 -36.72 -2.85 21.65
N LYS A 75 -37.75 -3.68 21.49
CA LYS A 75 -37.78 -5.09 21.96
C LYS A 75 -37.52 -6.12 20.84
N GLY A 76 -37.38 -5.70 19.60
CA GLY A 76 -37.14 -6.56 18.45
C GLY A 76 -35.68 -7.02 18.34
N LYS A 77 -35.45 -7.98 17.45
CA LYS A 77 -34.10 -8.43 17.10
C LYS A 77 -33.75 -7.93 15.70
N ILE A 78 -32.61 -7.25 15.57
CA ILE A 78 -32.08 -6.82 14.28
C ILE A 78 -30.99 -7.79 13.84
N THR A 79 -30.96 -8.09 12.55
CA THR A 79 -29.97 -9.01 11.97
C THR A 79 -28.77 -8.25 11.45
N PHE A 80 -27.66 -8.27 12.20
CA PHE A 80 -26.34 -7.85 11.75
C PHE A 80 -25.47 -9.08 11.56
N LYS A 81 -24.94 -9.30 10.34
CA LYS A 81 -24.10 -10.47 10.02
C LYS A 81 -22.98 -10.09 9.06
N THR A 82 -21.87 -10.80 9.14
CA THR A 82 -20.91 -10.78 8.04
C THR A 82 -21.46 -11.58 6.88
N ILE A 83 -21.02 -11.30 5.65
CA ILE A 83 -21.47 -12.05 4.47
C ILE A 83 -21.14 -13.56 4.60
N HIS A 84 -19.98 -13.89 5.19
CA HIS A 84 -19.61 -15.28 5.46
C HIS A 84 -20.57 -15.96 6.45
N ALA A 85 -20.95 -15.26 7.52
CA ALA A 85 -21.93 -15.82 8.47
C ALA A 85 -23.31 -16.02 7.84
N PHE A 86 -23.72 -15.11 6.95
CA PHE A 86 -24.95 -15.23 6.18
C PHE A 86 -24.89 -16.43 5.22
N CYS A 87 -23.82 -16.56 4.44
CA CYS A 87 -23.62 -17.69 3.54
C CYS A 87 -23.51 -19.04 4.29
N TYR A 88 -22.84 -19.04 5.46
CA TYR A 88 -22.77 -20.24 6.31
C TYR A 88 -24.15 -20.74 6.74
N GLU A 89 -25.05 -19.85 7.12
CA GLU A 89 -26.43 -20.22 7.48
C GLU A 89 -27.16 -20.84 6.28
N ILE A 90 -27.00 -20.27 5.09
CA ILE A 90 -27.59 -20.79 3.85
C ILE A 90 -27.05 -22.19 3.57
N VAL A 91 -25.74 -22.35 3.51
CA VAL A 91 -25.07 -23.62 3.18
C VAL A 91 -25.39 -24.69 4.21
N ARG A 92 -25.28 -24.38 5.50
CA ARG A 92 -25.58 -25.31 6.59
C ARG A 92 -27.02 -25.82 6.53
N ASN A 93 -27.99 -24.93 6.34
CA ASN A 93 -29.40 -25.29 6.27
C ASN A 93 -29.72 -26.15 5.04
N TYR A 94 -29.15 -25.80 3.88
CA TYR A 94 -29.31 -26.55 2.64
C TYR A 94 -28.68 -27.95 2.75
N MET A 95 -27.46 -28.05 3.27
CA MET A 95 -26.77 -29.31 3.49
C MET A 95 -27.56 -30.23 4.44
N LYS A 96 -28.11 -29.65 5.52
CA LYS A 96 -28.98 -30.39 6.43
C LYS A 96 -30.22 -30.95 5.71
N LEU A 97 -30.89 -30.17 4.88
CA LEU A 97 -32.07 -30.59 4.11
C LEU A 97 -31.75 -31.65 3.06
N LYS A 98 -30.55 -31.61 2.47
CA LYS A 98 -30.11 -32.56 1.44
C LYS A 98 -29.25 -33.70 1.98
N ASN A 99 -29.07 -33.80 3.30
CA ASN A 99 -28.23 -34.79 3.98
C ASN A 99 -26.76 -34.82 3.46
N ILE A 100 -26.24 -33.65 3.12
CA ILE A 100 -24.83 -33.46 2.69
C ILE A 100 -23.99 -33.21 3.93
N LYS A 101 -22.83 -33.89 4.03
CA LYS A 101 -21.87 -33.67 5.12
C LYS A 101 -20.59 -33.08 4.59
N LYS A 102 -20.28 -31.86 5.01
CA LYS A 102 -18.96 -31.21 4.78
C LYS A 102 -18.50 -30.51 6.06
N THR A 103 -17.21 -30.52 6.31
CA THR A 103 -16.59 -29.93 7.50
C THR A 103 -15.88 -28.62 7.12
N LEU A 104 -16.22 -27.52 7.79
CA LEU A 104 -15.51 -26.25 7.62
C LEU A 104 -14.16 -26.33 8.35
N ILE A 105 -13.07 -26.15 7.60
CA ILE A 105 -11.69 -26.27 8.12
C ILE A 105 -11.14 -24.96 8.68
N GLU A 106 -11.89 -23.87 8.59
CA GLU A 106 -11.50 -22.55 9.13
C GLU A 106 -12.45 -22.16 10.27
N GLY A 107 -11.91 -21.42 11.24
CA GLY A 107 -12.70 -21.01 12.42
C GLY A 107 -12.82 -22.07 13.51
N ASN A 108 -12.19 -23.23 13.34
CA ASN A 108 -12.08 -24.29 14.34
C ASN A 108 -10.59 -24.45 14.73
N ASN A 109 -10.31 -24.68 16.02
CA ASN A 109 -8.93 -24.85 16.51
C ASN A 109 -8.30 -26.18 16.08
N GLU A 110 -9.11 -27.15 15.61
CA GLU A 110 -8.63 -28.48 15.22
C GLU A 110 -8.02 -28.54 13.83
N PHE A 111 -8.47 -27.68 12.91
CA PHE A 111 -8.06 -27.71 11.51
C PHE A 111 -7.43 -26.38 11.09
N ASN A 112 -6.26 -26.49 10.44
CA ASN A 112 -5.56 -25.34 9.86
C ASN A 112 -5.19 -25.69 8.40
N ARG A 113 -5.79 -24.95 7.44
CA ARG A 113 -5.57 -25.18 5.99
C ARG A 113 -4.11 -25.19 5.60
N ILE A 114 -3.28 -24.32 6.24
CA ILE A 114 -1.84 -24.25 5.99
C ILE A 114 -1.14 -25.54 6.41
N LEU A 115 -1.42 -26.01 7.64
CA LEU A 115 -0.82 -27.25 8.16
C LEU A 115 -1.27 -28.47 7.38
N ILE A 116 -2.54 -28.54 7.00
CA ILE A 116 -3.10 -29.63 6.19
C ILE A 116 -2.35 -29.69 4.85
N LEU A 117 -2.23 -28.55 4.15
CA LEU A 117 -1.56 -28.52 2.85
C LEU A 117 -0.07 -28.85 2.97
N LYS A 118 0.65 -28.34 3.98
CA LYS A 118 2.06 -28.66 4.25
C LYS A 118 2.29 -30.16 4.45
N ARG A 119 1.48 -30.79 5.29
CA ARG A 119 1.59 -32.22 5.58
C ARG A 119 1.32 -33.06 4.35
N SER A 120 0.24 -32.78 3.63
CA SER A 120 -0.13 -33.55 2.42
C SER A 120 0.87 -33.36 1.30
N TYR A 121 1.43 -32.16 1.13
CA TYR A 121 2.48 -31.91 0.14
C TYR A 121 3.75 -32.68 0.50
N TYR A 122 4.17 -32.70 1.76
CA TYR A 122 5.32 -33.48 2.20
C TYR A 122 5.08 -34.99 2.00
N GLN A 123 3.91 -35.49 2.34
CA GLN A 123 3.57 -36.91 2.14
C GLN A 123 3.59 -37.32 0.66
N LYS A 124 3.10 -36.44 -0.25
CA LYS A 124 3.01 -36.74 -1.69
C LYS A 124 4.34 -36.57 -2.44
N TYR A 125 5.13 -35.58 -2.05
CA TYR A 125 6.31 -35.17 -2.82
C TYR A 125 7.65 -35.25 -2.06
N TYR A 126 7.63 -35.61 -0.76
CA TYR A 126 8.80 -35.66 0.12
C TYR A 126 9.61 -34.35 0.16
N LYS A 127 8.94 -33.22 -0.07
CA LYS A 127 9.51 -31.86 -0.06
C LYS A 127 8.75 -30.97 0.93
N LYS A 128 9.50 -30.14 1.67
CA LYS A 128 8.90 -29.15 2.55
C LYS A 128 8.54 -27.88 1.78
N LEU A 129 7.38 -27.33 2.04
CA LEU A 129 6.97 -26.00 1.56
C LEU A 129 7.43 -24.94 2.56
N SER A 130 7.94 -23.83 2.06
CA SER A 130 8.20 -22.63 2.87
C SER A 130 6.88 -21.93 3.23
N ASP A 131 6.94 -21.10 4.27
CA ASP A 131 5.78 -20.26 4.66
C ASP A 131 5.42 -19.26 3.56
N ASP A 132 6.42 -18.72 2.85
CA ASP A 132 6.21 -17.78 1.76
C ASP A 132 5.47 -18.44 0.58
N GLU A 133 5.90 -19.62 0.13
CA GLU A 133 5.23 -20.34 -0.95
C GLU A 133 3.76 -20.64 -0.63
N ILE A 134 3.46 -20.96 0.62
CA ILE A 134 2.09 -21.22 1.05
C ILE A 134 1.26 -19.94 1.16
N ASN A 135 1.83 -18.87 1.70
CA ASN A 135 1.15 -17.59 1.80
C ASN A 135 0.86 -17.03 0.40
N ASP A 136 1.80 -17.15 -0.52
CA ASP A 136 1.61 -16.76 -1.93
C ASP A 136 0.50 -17.58 -2.58
N PHE A 137 0.51 -18.90 -2.38
CA PHE A 137 -0.54 -19.77 -2.89
C PHE A 137 -1.92 -19.36 -2.38
N PHE A 138 -2.10 -19.23 -1.06
CA PHE A 138 -3.41 -18.86 -0.51
C PHE A 138 -3.83 -17.44 -0.86
N SER A 139 -2.89 -16.52 -1.02
CA SER A 139 -3.18 -15.17 -1.50
C SER A 139 -3.78 -15.18 -2.91
N ILE A 140 -3.16 -15.91 -3.84
CA ILE A 140 -3.63 -16.06 -5.21
C ILE A 140 -4.95 -16.85 -5.25
N TYR A 141 -5.04 -17.93 -4.48
CA TYR A 141 -6.22 -18.78 -4.38
C TYR A 141 -7.44 -17.99 -3.88
N ASP A 142 -7.32 -17.30 -2.74
CA ASP A 142 -8.38 -16.50 -2.17
C ASP A 142 -8.81 -15.37 -3.12
N PHE A 143 -7.85 -14.68 -3.76
CA PHE A 143 -8.12 -13.64 -4.74
C PHE A 143 -8.92 -14.15 -5.94
N THR A 144 -8.47 -15.24 -6.57
CA THR A 144 -9.10 -15.79 -7.78
C THR A 144 -10.53 -16.28 -7.50
N LYS A 145 -10.74 -16.98 -6.37
CA LYS A 145 -12.09 -17.43 -5.95
C LYS A 145 -13.04 -16.25 -5.69
N ASN A 146 -12.57 -15.20 -5.00
CA ASN A 146 -13.38 -14.02 -4.70
C ASN A 146 -13.67 -13.14 -5.91
N LYS A 147 -12.76 -13.09 -6.90
CA LYS A 147 -12.96 -12.41 -8.20
C LYS A 147 -13.71 -13.26 -9.21
N MET A 148 -13.99 -14.52 -8.90
CA MET A 148 -14.60 -15.51 -9.80
C MET A 148 -13.75 -15.74 -11.08
N PHE A 149 -12.42 -15.70 -10.93
CA PHE A 149 -11.49 -16.00 -12.00
C PHE A 149 -11.15 -17.49 -12.02
N ASP A 150 -10.91 -18.03 -13.21
CA ASP A 150 -10.28 -19.34 -13.33
C ASP A 150 -8.82 -19.25 -12.86
N PHE A 151 -8.41 -20.20 -12.01
CA PHE A 151 -7.10 -20.16 -11.36
C PHE A 151 -5.96 -20.34 -12.35
N GLU A 152 -6.10 -21.29 -13.29
CA GLU A 152 -5.08 -21.60 -14.28
C GLU A 152 -4.93 -20.47 -15.31
N GLU A 153 -6.06 -19.92 -15.77
CA GLU A 153 -6.07 -18.80 -16.71
C GLU A 153 -5.47 -17.55 -16.05
N TYR A 154 -5.75 -17.31 -14.78
CA TYR A 154 -5.17 -16.21 -14.02
C TYR A 154 -3.65 -16.34 -13.92
N LEU A 155 -3.12 -17.54 -13.62
CA LEU A 155 -1.70 -17.78 -13.57
C LEU A 155 -1.03 -17.59 -14.94
N LYS A 156 -1.69 -17.98 -16.05
CA LYS A 156 -1.17 -17.78 -17.42
C LYS A 156 -1.04 -16.30 -17.78
N LYS A 157 -2.03 -15.49 -17.39
CA LYS A 157 -2.06 -14.05 -17.69
C LYS A 157 -1.10 -13.21 -16.86
N ASN A 158 -0.72 -13.69 -15.65
CA ASN A 158 0.10 -12.90 -14.72
C ASN A 158 1.54 -13.39 -14.69
N HIS A 159 2.37 -12.78 -15.54
CA HIS A 159 3.78 -13.14 -15.70
C HIS A 159 4.66 -12.89 -14.47
N PHE A 160 4.20 -12.07 -13.54
CA PHE A 160 4.91 -11.72 -12.30
C PHE A 160 4.82 -12.79 -11.20
N ILE A 161 3.95 -13.82 -11.36
CA ILE A 161 3.84 -14.89 -10.38
C ILE A 161 5.02 -15.86 -10.58
N SER A 162 5.88 -15.90 -9.57
CA SER A 162 6.99 -16.86 -9.51
C SER A 162 6.46 -18.29 -9.31
N ASN A 163 7.15 -19.27 -9.89
CA ASN A 163 6.86 -20.69 -9.68
C ASN A 163 5.40 -21.14 -9.95
N ARG A 164 4.83 -20.73 -11.09
CA ARG A 164 3.47 -21.10 -11.52
C ARG A 164 3.20 -22.60 -11.48
N THR A 165 4.21 -23.41 -11.82
CA THR A 165 4.10 -24.87 -11.76
C THR A 165 3.84 -25.37 -10.35
N LEU A 166 4.47 -24.77 -9.34
CA LEU A 166 4.17 -25.07 -7.94
C LEU A 166 2.76 -24.64 -7.57
N MET A 167 2.34 -23.42 -7.95
CA MET A 167 1.00 -22.90 -7.66
C MET A 167 -0.09 -23.84 -8.20
N LEU A 168 0.06 -24.34 -9.43
CA LEU A 168 -0.86 -25.32 -10.03
C LEU A 168 -0.86 -26.66 -9.27
N LYS A 169 0.32 -27.16 -8.89
CA LYS A 169 0.42 -28.39 -8.08
C LYS A 169 -0.27 -28.24 -6.73
N LEU A 170 -0.10 -27.11 -6.08
CA LEU A 170 -0.75 -26.81 -4.80
C LEU A 170 -2.26 -26.68 -4.94
N TYR A 171 -2.73 -26.06 -6.03
CA TYR A 171 -4.13 -25.92 -6.34
C TYR A 171 -4.81 -27.30 -6.48
N VAL A 172 -4.27 -28.15 -7.33
CA VAL A 172 -4.81 -29.51 -7.55
C VAL A 172 -4.76 -30.32 -6.26
N LEU A 173 -3.64 -30.30 -5.54
CA LEU A 173 -3.50 -31.02 -4.28
C LEU A 173 -4.49 -30.52 -3.22
N TYR A 174 -4.70 -29.21 -3.09
CA TYR A 174 -5.60 -28.66 -2.11
C TYR A 174 -7.07 -29.00 -2.41
N ASP A 175 -7.47 -28.97 -3.67
CA ASP A 175 -8.83 -29.38 -4.08
C ASP A 175 -9.02 -30.92 -3.90
N GLU A 176 -8.01 -31.77 -4.19
CA GLU A 176 -8.02 -33.20 -3.88
C GLU A 176 -8.22 -33.45 -2.36
N ILE A 177 -7.50 -32.72 -1.51
CA ILE A 177 -7.62 -32.86 -0.05
C ILE A 177 -9.03 -32.50 0.41
N LYS A 178 -9.58 -31.39 -0.07
CA LYS A 178 -10.93 -30.97 0.30
C LYS A 178 -11.99 -31.97 -0.16
N PHE A 179 -11.85 -32.49 -1.37
CA PHE A 179 -12.77 -33.48 -1.91
C PHE A 179 -12.73 -34.79 -1.12
N ASN A 180 -11.57 -35.38 -0.92
CA ASN A 180 -11.39 -36.68 -0.28
C ASN A 180 -11.83 -36.71 1.21
N ASN A 181 -11.70 -35.57 1.90
CA ASN A 181 -12.03 -35.46 3.33
C ASN A 181 -13.36 -34.76 3.58
N ASN A 182 -14.14 -34.47 2.56
CA ASN A 182 -15.35 -33.66 2.67
C ASN A 182 -15.12 -32.33 3.41
N PHE A 183 -14.01 -31.67 3.14
CA PHE A 183 -13.68 -30.36 3.70
C PHE A 183 -14.24 -29.22 2.84
N MET A 184 -14.49 -28.09 3.47
CA MET A 184 -14.75 -26.81 2.81
C MET A 184 -14.04 -25.69 3.57
N ASP A 185 -13.53 -24.70 2.84
CA ASP A 185 -12.95 -23.47 3.39
C ASP A 185 -13.94 -22.27 3.28
N PHE A 186 -13.51 -21.07 3.68
CA PHE A 186 -14.36 -19.88 3.57
C PHE A 186 -14.68 -19.48 2.13
N ASN A 187 -13.81 -19.77 1.16
CA ASN A 187 -14.11 -19.53 -0.25
C ASN A 187 -15.16 -20.53 -0.78
N ASP A 188 -15.02 -21.82 -0.42
CA ASP A 188 -16.01 -22.84 -0.78
C ASP A 188 -17.38 -22.50 -0.21
N LEU A 189 -17.41 -21.89 0.98
CA LEU A 189 -18.66 -21.46 1.60
C LEU A 189 -19.41 -20.45 0.74
N LEU A 190 -18.70 -19.45 0.19
CA LEU A 190 -19.30 -18.46 -0.71
C LEU A 190 -19.70 -19.09 -2.06
N ILE A 191 -18.83 -19.95 -2.60
CA ILE A 191 -19.08 -20.65 -3.86
C ILE A 191 -20.32 -21.55 -3.76
N LEU A 192 -20.41 -22.38 -2.71
CA LEU A 192 -21.55 -23.25 -2.46
C LEU A 192 -22.84 -22.45 -2.22
N ALA A 193 -22.77 -21.34 -1.47
CA ALA A 193 -23.94 -20.48 -1.31
C ALA A 193 -24.42 -19.94 -2.66
N ASN A 194 -23.51 -19.47 -3.50
CA ASN A 194 -23.81 -18.96 -4.84
C ASN A 194 -24.42 -20.06 -5.75
N GLU A 195 -23.86 -21.28 -5.69
CA GLU A 195 -24.33 -22.43 -6.44
C GLU A 195 -25.73 -22.86 -6.01
N TYR A 196 -25.96 -23.05 -4.71
CA TYR A 196 -27.25 -23.48 -4.18
C TYR A 196 -28.37 -22.48 -4.44
N ILE A 197 -28.07 -21.18 -4.34
CA ILE A 197 -29.02 -20.12 -4.69
C ILE A 197 -29.34 -20.14 -6.19
N SER A 198 -28.38 -20.49 -7.04
CA SER A 198 -28.56 -20.53 -8.50
C SER A 198 -29.32 -21.75 -8.96
N THR A 199 -29.16 -22.89 -8.32
CA THR A 199 -29.72 -24.19 -8.73
C THR A 199 -31.05 -24.51 -8.07
N ASP A 200 -31.24 -24.10 -6.79
CA ASP A 200 -32.49 -24.39 -6.05
C ASP A 200 -33.41 -23.17 -5.98
N LYS A 201 -34.40 -23.15 -6.87
CA LYS A 201 -35.42 -22.07 -6.95
C LYS A 201 -36.24 -21.95 -5.67
N LYS A 202 -36.44 -23.05 -4.89
CA LYS A 202 -37.21 -23.02 -3.63
C LYS A 202 -36.40 -22.30 -2.55
N LEU A 203 -35.10 -22.58 -2.46
CA LEU A 203 -34.18 -21.90 -1.56
C LEU A 203 -34.13 -20.40 -1.88
N LEU A 204 -33.92 -20.05 -3.15
CA LEU A 204 -33.87 -18.64 -3.57
C LEU A 204 -35.19 -17.91 -3.22
N ARG A 205 -36.34 -18.50 -3.48
CA ARG A 205 -37.63 -17.91 -3.13
C ARG A 205 -37.80 -17.73 -1.61
N ALA A 206 -37.37 -18.71 -0.82
CA ALA A 206 -37.43 -18.61 0.63
C ALA A 206 -36.56 -17.46 1.18
N LEU A 207 -35.35 -17.26 0.61
CA LEU A 207 -34.47 -16.15 0.98
C LEU A 207 -35.06 -14.79 0.58
N LYS A 208 -35.66 -14.67 -0.60
CA LYS A 208 -36.32 -13.44 -1.07
C LYS A 208 -37.53 -13.07 -0.20
N ASN A 209 -38.33 -14.07 0.18
CA ASN A 209 -39.48 -13.85 1.05
C ASN A 209 -39.08 -13.42 2.46
N ARG A 210 -37.94 -13.95 2.97
CA ARG A 210 -37.46 -13.62 4.30
C ARG A 210 -36.78 -12.29 4.37
N TYR A 211 -35.88 -11.96 3.44
CA TYR A 211 -35.06 -10.75 3.47
C TYR A 211 -35.45 -9.82 2.33
N LYS A 212 -36.30 -8.84 2.62
CA LYS A 212 -36.80 -7.88 1.64
C LYS A 212 -35.93 -6.63 1.52
N PHE A 213 -35.15 -6.31 2.58
CA PHE A 213 -34.31 -5.12 2.64
C PHE A 213 -32.88 -5.52 3.01
N PHE A 214 -31.96 -5.35 2.08
CA PHE A 214 -30.53 -5.58 2.29
C PHE A 214 -29.82 -4.25 2.52
N GLN A 215 -29.04 -4.18 3.58
CA GLN A 215 -28.16 -3.06 3.85
C GLN A 215 -26.72 -3.56 3.94
N ILE A 216 -25.79 -2.86 3.32
CA ILE A 216 -24.37 -3.22 3.26
C ILE A 216 -23.57 -2.06 3.78
N ASP A 217 -22.79 -2.26 4.84
CA ASP A 217 -21.81 -1.32 5.32
C ASP A 217 -20.44 -1.65 4.73
N GLU A 218 -19.61 -0.61 4.47
CA GLU A 218 -18.30 -0.72 3.83
C GLU A 218 -18.36 -1.46 2.48
N GLY A 219 -19.34 -1.10 1.64
CA GLY A 219 -19.61 -1.77 0.36
C GLY A 219 -18.42 -1.83 -0.60
N GLN A 220 -17.42 -0.93 -0.48
CA GLN A 220 -16.19 -0.94 -1.28
C GLN A 220 -15.29 -2.15 -1.01
N ASP A 221 -15.50 -2.86 0.11
CA ASP A 221 -14.72 -4.04 0.48
C ASP A 221 -15.38 -5.36 0.06
N THR A 222 -16.54 -5.27 -0.61
CA THR A 222 -17.29 -6.45 -1.10
C THR A 222 -16.60 -7.04 -2.33
N SER A 223 -16.36 -8.36 -2.32
CA SER A 223 -15.81 -9.07 -3.48
C SER A 223 -16.85 -9.27 -4.60
N THR A 224 -16.40 -9.59 -5.81
CA THR A 224 -17.28 -9.88 -6.95
C THR A 224 -18.26 -11.02 -6.62
N LEU A 225 -17.77 -12.12 -6.02
CA LEU A 225 -18.59 -13.27 -5.64
C LEU A 225 -19.65 -12.91 -4.57
N GLN A 226 -19.25 -12.12 -3.57
CA GLN A 226 -20.16 -11.65 -2.52
C GLN A 226 -21.26 -10.75 -3.08
N PHE A 227 -20.89 -9.84 -3.97
CA PHE A 227 -21.84 -8.95 -4.63
C PHE A 227 -22.83 -9.73 -5.51
N GLU A 228 -22.35 -10.74 -6.23
CA GLU A 228 -23.21 -11.60 -7.08
C GLU A 228 -24.22 -12.41 -6.25
N ILE A 229 -23.84 -12.93 -5.08
CA ILE A 229 -24.76 -13.62 -4.16
C ILE A 229 -25.89 -12.69 -3.74
N ILE A 230 -25.54 -11.47 -3.31
CA ILE A 230 -26.54 -10.47 -2.89
C ILE A 230 -27.43 -10.09 -4.04
N ARG A 231 -26.86 -9.82 -5.23
CA ARG A 231 -27.60 -9.44 -6.44
C ARG A 231 -28.69 -10.46 -6.81
N LYS A 232 -28.39 -11.77 -6.74
CA LYS A 232 -29.36 -12.83 -7.01
C LYS A 232 -30.51 -12.83 -6.02
N ILE A 233 -30.25 -12.56 -4.76
CA ILE A 233 -31.30 -12.58 -3.71
C ILE A 233 -32.20 -11.34 -3.83
N VAL A 234 -31.64 -10.16 -4.07
CA VAL A 234 -32.42 -8.92 -4.10
C VAL A 234 -33.23 -8.72 -5.40
N PHE A 235 -32.83 -9.37 -6.50
CA PHE A 235 -33.54 -9.28 -7.80
C PHE A 235 -34.92 -9.96 -7.72
N PRO A 236 -36.03 -9.41 -8.31
CA PRO A 236 -36.07 -8.22 -9.14
C PRO A 236 -36.32 -6.89 -8.38
N GLU A 237 -36.73 -6.94 -7.12
CA GLU A 237 -37.09 -5.75 -6.34
C GLU A 237 -35.92 -4.82 -6.07
N ASN A 238 -34.71 -5.38 -6.04
CA ASN A 238 -33.44 -4.68 -5.86
C ASN A 238 -33.39 -3.72 -4.66
N ASN A 239 -34.08 -4.08 -3.56
CA ASN A 239 -34.06 -3.29 -2.31
C ASN A 239 -32.70 -3.45 -1.60
N VAL A 240 -31.65 -2.93 -2.21
CA VAL A 240 -30.29 -2.94 -1.68
C VAL A 240 -29.81 -1.50 -1.39
N PHE A 241 -29.33 -1.28 -0.18
CA PHE A 241 -28.82 -0.01 0.31
C PHE A 241 -27.37 -0.18 0.70
N ILE A 242 -26.47 0.36 -0.11
CA ILE A 242 -25.01 0.20 0.07
C ILE A 242 -24.42 1.52 0.56
N VAL A 243 -23.78 1.47 1.72
CA VAL A 243 -23.00 2.59 2.24
C VAL A 243 -21.53 2.29 2.00
N ALA A 244 -20.84 3.20 1.33
CA ALA A 244 -19.49 2.96 0.86
C ALA A 244 -18.64 4.25 0.78
N ASP A 245 -17.34 4.06 0.78
CA ASP A 245 -16.35 5.06 0.41
C ASP A 245 -15.31 4.42 -0.52
N ASP A 246 -15.44 4.63 -1.82
CA ASP A 246 -14.52 4.07 -2.83
C ASP A 246 -13.07 4.53 -2.63
N ASP A 247 -12.84 5.70 -2.00
CA ASP A 247 -11.52 6.17 -1.61
C ASP A 247 -10.91 5.41 -0.42
N GLN A 248 -11.70 4.56 0.27
CA GLN A 248 -11.24 3.68 1.34
C GLN A 248 -11.20 2.19 0.93
N SER A 249 -11.26 1.88 -0.37
CA SER A 249 -11.07 0.52 -0.87
C SER A 249 -9.60 0.14 -0.82
N ILE A 250 -9.22 -0.70 0.15
CA ILE A 250 -7.84 -1.12 0.44
C ILE A 250 -7.67 -2.63 0.60
N TYR A 251 -8.66 -3.44 0.16
CA TYR A 251 -8.66 -4.90 0.25
C TYR A 251 -8.77 -5.57 -1.11
N SER A 252 -8.30 -4.93 -2.19
CA SER A 252 -8.33 -5.54 -3.53
C SER A 252 -7.50 -6.82 -3.60
N PHE A 253 -6.41 -6.92 -2.83
CA PHE A 253 -5.63 -8.16 -2.67
C PHE A 253 -6.43 -9.34 -2.08
N ARG A 254 -7.58 -9.09 -1.42
CA ARG A 254 -8.55 -10.11 -0.96
C ARG A 254 -9.70 -10.32 -1.95
N GLY A 255 -9.64 -9.72 -3.13
CA GLY A 255 -10.70 -9.80 -4.14
C GLY A 255 -11.81 -8.76 -3.99
N ALA A 256 -11.67 -7.76 -3.10
CA ALA A 256 -12.58 -6.61 -3.08
C ALA A 256 -12.63 -5.94 -4.46
N SER A 257 -13.82 -5.49 -4.86
CA SER A 257 -14.06 -4.99 -6.21
C SER A 257 -14.77 -3.63 -6.16
N PRO A 258 -14.02 -2.53 -6.05
CA PRO A 258 -14.61 -1.19 -6.12
C PRO A 258 -15.31 -0.92 -7.45
N GLU A 259 -14.99 -1.68 -8.50
CA GLU A 259 -15.66 -1.61 -9.80
C GLU A 259 -17.17 -1.87 -9.69
N ASN A 260 -17.62 -2.71 -8.73
CA ASN A 260 -19.03 -2.93 -8.48
C ASN A 260 -19.76 -1.64 -8.07
N LEU A 261 -19.10 -0.77 -7.32
CA LEU A 261 -19.62 0.53 -6.94
C LEU A 261 -19.58 1.51 -8.11
N LEU A 262 -18.44 1.58 -8.82
CA LEU A 262 -18.26 2.47 -9.97
C LEU A 262 -19.27 2.17 -11.10
N ASN A 263 -19.61 0.90 -11.28
CA ASN A 263 -20.59 0.42 -12.24
C ASN A 263 -22.02 0.31 -11.67
N PHE A 264 -22.28 0.84 -10.46
CA PHE A 264 -23.55 0.63 -9.78
C PHE A 264 -24.76 1.08 -10.59
N LYS A 265 -24.66 2.23 -11.27
CA LYS A 265 -25.72 2.76 -12.14
C LYS A 265 -25.98 1.87 -13.37
N SER A 266 -24.95 1.21 -13.90
CA SER A 266 -25.08 0.26 -15.00
C SER A 266 -25.70 -1.06 -14.56
N ILE A 267 -25.40 -1.51 -13.34
CA ILE A 267 -25.97 -2.74 -12.76
C ILE A 267 -27.42 -2.52 -12.33
N TYR A 268 -27.73 -1.34 -11.79
CA TYR A 268 -29.06 -0.94 -11.34
C TYR A 268 -29.45 0.41 -11.98
N PRO A 269 -30.04 0.42 -13.19
CA PRO A 269 -30.36 1.66 -13.90
C PRO A 269 -31.24 2.63 -13.11
N ASP A 270 -32.19 2.11 -12.32
CA ASP A 270 -33.12 2.90 -11.51
C ASP A 270 -32.55 3.31 -10.15
N SER A 271 -31.25 3.08 -9.91
CA SER A 271 -30.62 3.35 -8.63
C SER A 271 -30.53 4.84 -8.32
N LYS A 272 -30.63 5.15 -7.02
CA LYS A 272 -30.35 6.48 -6.47
C LYS A 272 -28.94 6.50 -5.88
N ILE A 273 -28.17 7.55 -6.20
CA ILE A 273 -26.86 7.80 -5.64
C ILE A 273 -26.94 9.04 -4.74
N PHE A 274 -26.58 8.86 -3.48
CA PHE A 274 -26.54 9.92 -2.48
C PHE A 274 -25.08 10.22 -2.12
N PHE A 275 -24.76 11.50 -1.92
CA PHE A 275 -23.44 11.91 -1.48
C PHE A 275 -23.52 12.44 -0.04
N MET A 276 -22.64 11.97 0.82
CA MET A 276 -22.46 12.47 2.19
C MET A 276 -21.05 13.06 2.31
N ASP A 277 -20.92 14.35 2.04
CA ASP A 277 -19.64 15.04 1.87
C ASP A 277 -19.13 15.76 3.13
N LYS A 278 -19.93 15.85 4.20
CA LYS A 278 -19.54 16.52 5.45
C LYS A 278 -18.78 15.57 6.38
N ASN A 279 -17.56 15.95 6.74
CA ASN A 279 -16.74 15.24 7.71
C ASN A 279 -16.87 15.88 9.08
N PHE A 280 -17.34 15.12 10.07
CA PHE A 280 -17.52 15.52 11.46
C PHE A 280 -16.39 15.03 12.39
N ARG A 281 -15.37 14.38 11.83
CA ARG A 281 -14.28 13.74 12.59
C ARG A 281 -13.07 14.64 12.74
N SER A 282 -12.57 15.15 11.63
CA SER A 282 -11.23 15.70 11.52
C SER A 282 -11.25 17.22 11.41
N THR A 283 -10.17 17.86 11.84
CA THR A 283 -9.96 19.29 11.66
C THR A 283 -9.80 19.69 10.19
N LYS A 284 -10.04 20.95 9.89
CA LYS A 284 -10.00 21.55 8.54
C LYS A 284 -8.74 21.21 7.75
N ASN A 285 -7.56 21.32 8.39
CA ASN A 285 -6.29 21.08 7.70
C ASN A 285 -6.09 19.62 7.32
N ILE A 286 -6.47 18.66 8.19
CA ILE A 286 -6.41 17.24 7.90
C ILE A 286 -7.29 16.91 6.69
N ILE A 287 -8.51 17.43 6.66
CA ILE A 287 -9.45 17.23 5.56
C ILE A 287 -8.89 17.78 4.25
N SER A 288 -8.40 19.03 4.28
CA SER A 288 -7.86 19.69 3.10
C SER A 288 -6.68 18.94 2.48
N VAL A 289 -5.77 18.45 3.33
CA VAL A 289 -4.58 17.71 2.88
C VAL A 289 -4.95 16.32 2.39
N SER A 290 -5.88 15.64 3.08
CA SER A 290 -6.37 14.32 2.64
C SER A 290 -7.10 14.40 1.30
N ASN A 291 -7.94 15.41 1.08
CA ASN A 291 -8.57 15.67 -0.22
C ASN A 291 -7.52 15.83 -1.32
N LYS A 292 -6.46 16.62 -1.06
CA LYS A 292 -5.40 16.85 -2.04
C LYS A 292 -4.69 15.55 -2.46
N ILE A 293 -4.39 14.68 -1.50
CA ILE A 293 -3.75 13.40 -1.78
C ILE A 293 -4.64 12.50 -2.64
N ILE A 294 -5.92 12.33 -2.24
CA ILE A 294 -6.79 11.39 -2.92
C ILE A 294 -7.21 11.82 -4.33
N GLN A 295 -7.14 13.12 -4.62
CA GLN A 295 -7.37 13.65 -5.98
C GLN A 295 -6.32 13.16 -7.00
N GLY A 296 -5.17 12.67 -6.57
CA GLY A 296 -4.20 12.01 -7.44
C GLY A 296 -4.71 10.70 -8.05
N ASN A 297 -5.79 10.10 -7.53
CA ASN A 297 -6.43 8.92 -8.09
C ASN A 297 -7.46 9.31 -9.16
N LYS A 298 -7.47 8.56 -10.27
CA LYS A 298 -8.38 8.77 -11.42
C LYS A 298 -9.62 7.88 -11.32
N ILE A 299 -9.47 6.64 -10.82
CA ILE A 299 -10.54 5.63 -10.75
C ILE A 299 -11.30 5.79 -9.43
N ARG A 300 -12.22 6.77 -9.38
CA ARG A 300 -13.03 7.09 -8.20
C ARG A 300 -14.26 7.91 -8.56
N TYR A 301 -15.23 7.98 -7.66
CA TYR A 301 -16.28 8.98 -7.76
C TYR A 301 -15.72 10.37 -7.40
N GLU A 302 -16.12 11.37 -8.15
CA GLU A 302 -15.73 12.75 -7.84
C GLU A 302 -16.49 13.23 -6.60
N LYS A 303 -15.78 13.35 -5.49
CA LYS A 303 -16.29 13.83 -4.22
C LYS A 303 -15.19 14.49 -3.40
N PHE A 304 -15.59 15.45 -2.57
CA PHE A 304 -14.70 16.22 -1.69
C PHE A 304 -15.24 16.23 -0.28
N SER A 305 -14.41 15.86 0.69
CA SER A 305 -14.75 16.03 2.11
C SER A 305 -14.81 17.50 2.46
N LYS A 306 -15.95 17.93 3.02
CA LYS A 306 -16.16 19.28 3.54
C LYS A 306 -16.00 19.25 5.06
N TYR A 307 -15.24 20.18 5.62
CA TYR A 307 -15.11 20.32 7.06
C TYR A 307 -16.36 20.93 7.68
N THR A 308 -16.64 20.58 8.93
CA THR A 308 -17.76 21.10 9.71
C THR A 308 -17.32 22.03 10.84
N THR A 309 -16.03 22.11 11.09
CA THR A 309 -15.41 22.98 12.10
C THR A 309 -14.31 23.81 11.46
N GLU A 310 -14.19 25.07 11.84
CA GLU A 310 -13.06 25.93 11.45
C GLU A 310 -11.79 25.64 12.25
N GLU A 311 -11.87 24.75 13.24
CA GLU A 311 -10.72 24.32 14.01
C GLU A 311 -9.63 23.77 13.06
N SER A 312 -8.44 24.33 13.17
CA SER A 312 -7.30 23.95 12.39
C SER A 312 -6.20 23.41 13.29
N SER A 313 -5.53 22.36 12.82
CA SER A 313 -4.39 21.77 13.50
C SER A 313 -3.15 21.78 12.63
N GLN A 314 -1.99 21.69 13.25
CA GLN A 314 -0.76 21.54 12.49
C GLN A 314 -0.61 20.12 11.96
N ILE A 315 -0.27 20.01 10.67
CA ILE A 315 0.25 18.78 10.10
C ILE A 315 1.77 18.89 10.14
N MET A 316 2.40 17.96 10.84
CA MET A 316 3.84 18.02 11.09
C MET A 316 4.57 16.98 10.25
N LEU A 317 5.54 17.45 9.46
CA LEU A 317 6.37 16.64 8.59
C LEU A 317 7.77 16.50 9.19
N PHE A 318 8.22 15.27 9.42
CA PHE A 318 9.53 14.96 9.99
C PHE A 318 10.38 14.19 8.99
N LYS A 319 11.60 14.66 8.74
CA LYS A 319 12.62 13.93 8.00
C LYS A 319 13.80 13.68 8.94
N VAL A 320 13.86 12.51 9.54
CA VAL A 320 14.83 12.10 10.53
C VAL A 320 15.93 11.21 9.93
N LYS A 321 17.00 10.92 10.68
CA LYS A 321 18.11 10.14 10.16
C LYS A 321 17.70 8.70 9.84
N ASN A 322 17.18 7.95 10.81
CA ASN A 322 16.85 6.53 10.70
C ASN A 322 15.69 6.15 11.65
N SER A 323 15.29 4.86 11.68
CA SER A 323 14.18 4.36 12.47
C SER A 323 14.35 4.55 13.97
N MET A 324 15.57 4.46 14.48
CA MET A 324 15.84 4.68 15.92
C MET A 324 15.56 6.14 16.30
N ILE A 325 16.06 7.09 15.50
CA ILE A 325 15.78 8.53 15.73
C ILE A 325 14.31 8.83 15.53
N GLN A 326 13.65 8.19 14.54
CA GLN A 326 12.21 8.29 14.33
C GLN A 326 11.44 7.90 15.60
N SER A 327 11.73 6.75 16.19
CA SER A 327 11.04 6.27 17.39
C SER A 327 11.28 7.19 18.61
N ARG A 328 12.47 7.75 18.74
CA ARG A 328 12.76 8.74 19.80
C ARG A 328 12.00 10.05 19.63
N GLU A 329 11.90 10.56 18.40
CA GLU A 329 11.11 11.77 18.10
C GLU A 329 9.63 11.53 18.33
N ILE A 330 9.11 10.32 18.05
CA ILE A 330 7.73 9.94 18.37
C ILE A 330 7.48 10.05 19.88
N ILE A 331 8.38 9.51 20.71
CA ILE A 331 8.25 9.61 22.18
C ILE A 331 8.23 11.06 22.63
N LYS A 332 9.16 11.90 22.13
CA LYS A 332 9.13 13.33 22.48
C LYS A 332 7.78 13.97 22.18
N LYS A 333 7.21 13.67 21.00
CA LYS A 333 5.91 14.21 20.63
C LYS A 333 4.77 13.62 21.44
N ILE A 334 4.83 12.37 21.86
CA ILE A 334 3.87 11.76 22.77
C ILE A 334 3.88 12.47 24.13
N CYS A 335 5.05 12.81 24.67
CA CYS A 335 5.17 13.54 25.92
C CYS A 335 4.58 14.96 25.87
N GLU A 336 4.44 15.56 24.68
CA GLU A 336 3.80 16.87 24.46
C GLU A 336 2.27 16.76 24.33
N ILE A 337 1.72 15.55 24.22
CA ILE A 337 0.28 15.29 24.00
C ILE A 337 -0.40 15.09 25.36
N ASN A 338 -1.65 15.56 25.47
CA ASN A 338 -2.45 15.32 26.67
C ASN A 338 -2.61 13.82 26.92
N PRO A 339 -2.30 13.31 28.15
CA PRO A 339 -2.38 11.89 28.47
C PRO A 339 -3.76 11.24 28.26
N ASN A 340 -4.84 12.04 28.23
CA ASN A 340 -6.19 11.53 27.98
C ASN A 340 -6.53 11.40 26.49
N GLU A 341 -5.70 11.91 25.59
CA GLU A 341 -5.93 11.81 24.16
C GLU A 341 -5.47 10.45 23.62
N THR A 342 -6.22 9.94 22.65
CA THR A 342 -5.88 8.68 21.97
C THR A 342 -4.81 8.90 20.91
N ILE A 343 -3.87 7.96 20.82
CA ILE A 343 -2.74 8.03 19.89
C ILE A 343 -2.72 6.77 19.02
N GLY A 344 -2.67 6.94 17.72
CA GLY A 344 -2.45 5.85 16.75
C GLY A 344 -1.09 5.98 16.07
N ILE A 345 -0.24 4.96 16.17
CA ILE A 345 1.02 4.86 15.43
C ILE A 345 0.80 3.85 14.31
N LEU A 346 0.77 4.36 13.08
CA LEU A 346 0.37 3.61 11.91
C LEU A 346 1.56 3.37 10.97
N TYR A 347 1.71 2.13 10.51
CA TYR A 347 2.79 1.71 9.61
C TYR A 347 2.27 0.81 8.49
N ARG A 348 3.04 0.71 7.41
CA ARG A 348 2.74 -0.16 6.27
C ARG A 348 3.22 -1.59 6.50
N ASN A 349 4.41 -1.77 7.07
CA ASN A 349 5.07 -3.05 7.29
C ASN A 349 5.13 -3.41 8.79
N ASN A 350 4.78 -4.64 9.14
CA ASN A 350 4.76 -5.11 10.53
C ASN A 350 6.11 -5.00 11.25
N ILE A 351 7.22 -5.06 10.51
CA ILE A 351 8.58 -4.92 11.08
C ILE A 351 8.76 -3.57 11.76
N SER A 352 8.13 -2.52 11.26
CA SER A 352 8.20 -1.17 11.86
C SER A 352 7.71 -1.13 13.31
N SER A 353 6.77 -2.03 13.67
CA SER A 353 6.27 -2.12 15.05
C SER A 353 7.33 -2.53 16.05
N LEU A 354 8.32 -3.32 15.63
CA LEU A 354 9.36 -3.86 16.52
C LEU A 354 10.32 -2.77 17.00
N TYR A 355 10.64 -1.80 16.13
CA TYR A 355 11.42 -0.63 16.53
C TYR A 355 10.69 0.20 17.57
N VAL A 356 9.42 0.47 17.34
CA VAL A 356 8.60 1.27 18.25
C VAL A 356 8.43 0.55 19.57
N ALA A 357 8.14 -0.76 19.55
CA ALA A 357 7.99 -1.58 20.75
C ALA A 357 9.24 -1.63 21.61
N GLU A 358 10.42 -1.83 21.00
CA GLU A 358 11.70 -1.86 21.74
C GLU A 358 12.01 -0.50 22.38
N VAL A 359 11.81 0.60 21.63
CA VAL A 359 12.08 1.94 22.18
C VAL A 359 11.06 2.31 23.26
N PHE A 360 9.78 1.92 23.12
CA PHE A 360 8.74 2.17 24.13
C PHE A 360 9.01 1.40 25.41
N LYS A 361 9.43 0.11 25.30
CA LYS A 361 9.86 -0.67 26.45
C LYS A 361 10.97 0.01 27.23
N ASN A 362 12.03 0.45 26.51
CA ASN A 362 13.20 1.06 27.14
C ASN A 362 12.88 2.42 27.81
N ASN A 363 11.73 3.01 27.52
CA ASN A 363 11.23 4.25 28.12
C ASN A 363 10.01 4.02 29.03
N ASN A 364 9.66 2.78 29.37
CA ASN A 364 8.52 2.41 30.21
C ASN A 364 7.19 2.98 29.73
N ILE A 365 6.96 3.01 28.40
CA ILE A 365 5.73 3.49 27.80
C ILE A 365 4.83 2.30 27.47
N ASP A 366 3.65 2.23 28.08
CA ASP A 366 2.65 1.22 27.77
C ASP A 366 1.95 1.51 26.44
N PHE A 367 1.70 0.47 25.67
CA PHE A 367 0.99 0.55 24.39
C PHE A 367 0.10 -0.67 24.16
N PHE A 368 -0.88 -0.52 23.30
CA PHE A 368 -1.72 -1.59 22.77
C PHE A 368 -1.28 -1.91 21.33
N ILE A 369 -1.17 -3.20 21.00
CA ILE A 369 -0.95 -3.68 19.63
C ILE A 369 -2.16 -4.49 19.16
N LYS A 370 -2.81 -4.06 18.08
CA LYS A 370 -4.05 -4.68 17.60
C LYS A 370 -3.85 -6.06 16.98
N GLU A 371 -2.74 -6.26 16.26
CA GLU A 371 -2.44 -7.52 15.60
C GLU A 371 -1.09 -8.07 16.06
N ASN A 372 -1.13 -9.22 16.73
CA ASN A 372 0.04 -9.98 17.14
C ASN A 372 0.25 -11.23 16.24
N LYS A 373 -0.18 -11.14 14.97
CA LYS A 373 -0.04 -12.26 14.01
C LYS A 373 1.30 -12.28 13.30
N PHE A 374 2.11 -11.24 13.45
CA PHE A 374 3.41 -11.19 12.84
C PHE A 374 4.41 -11.96 13.68
N ASP A 375 4.74 -13.16 13.21
CA ASP A 375 5.79 -13.97 13.80
C ASP A 375 7.14 -13.64 13.14
N PHE A 376 7.82 -12.61 13.67
CA PHE A 376 9.18 -12.25 13.24
C PHE A 376 10.18 -13.40 13.45
N TYR A 377 9.89 -14.28 14.39
CA TYR A 377 10.76 -15.42 14.76
C TYR A 377 10.75 -16.53 13.73
N SER A 378 9.69 -16.65 12.96
CA SER A 378 9.60 -17.55 11.80
C SER A 378 10.14 -16.91 10.52
N ASN A 379 10.57 -15.63 10.57
CA ASN A 379 11.08 -14.94 9.39
C ASN A 379 12.30 -15.67 8.81
N ARG A 380 12.27 -15.94 7.52
CA ARG A 380 13.31 -16.71 6.80
C ARG A 380 14.68 -16.07 6.95
N ILE A 381 14.79 -14.75 6.73
CA ILE A 381 16.07 -14.03 6.80
C ILE A 381 16.67 -14.11 8.20
N LEU A 382 15.85 -13.92 9.26
CA LEU A 382 16.30 -14.07 10.63
C LEU A 382 16.81 -15.50 10.92
N ASN A 383 16.09 -16.52 10.43
CA ASN A 383 16.48 -17.90 10.61
C ASN A 383 17.75 -18.25 9.81
N ASP A 384 17.95 -17.68 8.65
CA ASP A 384 19.16 -17.85 7.85
C ASP A 384 20.37 -17.23 8.57
N ILE A 385 20.24 -16.01 9.09
CA ILE A 385 21.27 -15.34 9.89
C ILE A 385 21.60 -16.17 11.14
N LYS A 386 20.57 -16.66 11.85
CA LYS A 386 20.77 -17.56 13.00
C LYS A 386 21.59 -18.80 12.62
N ASN A 387 21.23 -19.48 11.52
CA ASN A 387 21.97 -20.68 11.08
C ASN A 387 23.40 -20.34 10.64
N ILE A 388 23.65 -19.21 9.98
CA ILE A 388 25.00 -18.79 9.60
C ILE A 388 25.85 -18.51 10.84
N ILE A 389 25.29 -17.84 11.85
CA ILE A 389 25.99 -17.56 13.11
C ILE A 389 26.24 -18.86 13.87
N LEU A 390 25.24 -19.75 14.02
CA LEU A 390 25.40 -21.05 14.66
C LEU A 390 26.50 -21.87 14.01
N PHE A 391 26.52 -21.92 12.66
CA PHE A 391 27.58 -22.60 11.95
C PHE A 391 28.95 -21.95 12.15
N SER A 392 29.01 -20.63 12.39
CA SER A 392 30.31 -19.99 12.72
C SER A 392 30.83 -20.40 14.09
N GLU A 393 29.97 -20.76 15.05
CA GLU A 393 30.38 -21.24 16.37
C GLU A 393 30.86 -22.69 16.32
N ASP A 394 30.22 -23.54 15.49
CA ASP A 394 30.62 -24.92 15.22
C ASP A 394 30.60 -25.23 13.74
N THR A 395 31.78 -25.15 13.10
CA THR A 395 31.93 -25.41 11.65
C THR A 395 31.98 -26.90 11.29
N SER A 396 31.80 -27.80 12.26
CA SER A 396 31.68 -29.23 12.02
C SER A 396 30.24 -29.71 11.86
N ASP A 397 29.24 -28.85 12.20
CA ASP A 397 27.84 -29.19 12.11
C ASP A 397 27.34 -29.17 10.63
N LEU A 398 27.36 -30.38 10.04
CA LEU A 398 26.94 -30.62 8.66
C LEU A 398 25.43 -30.34 8.50
N ASP A 399 24.60 -30.58 9.50
CA ASP A 399 23.14 -30.37 9.38
C ASP A 399 22.79 -28.88 9.37
N VAL A 400 23.48 -28.05 10.12
CA VAL A 400 23.36 -26.59 10.01
C VAL A 400 23.92 -26.14 8.66
N PHE A 401 25.05 -26.68 8.19
CA PHE A 401 25.64 -26.33 6.88
C PHE A 401 24.68 -26.63 5.72
N LYS A 402 23.97 -27.75 5.74
CA LYS A 402 22.95 -28.12 4.74
C LYS A 402 21.83 -27.08 4.61
N ARG A 403 21.58 -26.27 5.63
CA ARG A 403 20.56 -25.19 5.61
C ARG A 403 21.05 -23.91 4.96
N ILE A 404 22.39 -23.72 4.88
CA ILE A 404 23.00 -22.45 4.48
C ILE A 404 23.87 -22.52 3.22
N TYR A 405 24.45 -23.67 2.84
CA TYR A 405 25.49 -23.77 1.81
C TYR A 405 25.11 -23.13 0.46
N PHE A 406 23.86 -23.24 0.05
CA PHE A 406 23.37 -22.69 -1.22
C PHE A 406 23.03 -21.19 -1.14
N LYS A 407 23.14 -20.60 0.04
CA LYS A 407 22.92 -19.18 0.33
C LYS A 407 24.23 -18.40 0.45
N LEU A 408 25.34 -19.11 0.48
CA LEU A 408 26.67 -18.54 0.46
C LEU A 408 27.07 -18.33 -1.02
N ASN A 409 27.68 -17.22 -1.34
CA ASN A 409 28.10 -16.94 -2.73
C ASN A 409 29.31 -17.81 -3.14
N ALA A 410 29.15 -19.13 -3.09
CA ALA A 410 30.19 -20.11 -3.31
C ALA A 410 29.84 -21.17 -4.35
N TYR A 411 28.63 -21.14 -4.91
CA TYR A 411 28.15 -22.11 -5.91
C TYR A 411 28.39 -23.58 -5.56
N ILE A 412 28.26 -23.94 -4.27
CA ILE A 412 28.50 -25.28 -3.75
C ILE A 412 27.53 -26.28 -4.37
N LYS A 413 28.03 -27.27 -5.08
CA LYS A 413 27.21 -28.31 -5.70
C LYS A 413 26.60 -29.24 -4.65
N LYS A 414 25.34 -29.65 -4.88
CA LYS A 414 24.65 -30.61 -4.01
C LYS A 414 25.41 -31.95 -3.89
N ASP A 415 26.09 -32.34 -4.94
CA ASP A 415 26.93 -33.55 -4.97
C ASP A 415 28.07 -33.52 -3.96
N PHE A 416 28.71 -32.37 -3.75
CA PHE A 416 29.73 -32.22 -2.71
C PHE A 416 29.14 -32.47 -1.31
N ILE A 417 27.93 -32.00 -1.06
CA ILE A 417 27.25 -32.22 0.23
C ILE A 417 26.95 -33.71 0.43
N SER A 418 26.46 -34.39 -0.62
CA SER A 418 26.20 -35.84 -0.55
C SER A 418 27.47 -36.65 -0.26
N LYS A 419 28.61 -36.28 -0.82
CA LYS A 419 29.93 -36.94 -0.56
C LYS A 419 30.38 -36.74 0.91
N LEU A 420 30.00 -35.63 1.56
CA LEU A 420 30.33 -35.37 2.98
C LEU A 420 29.54 -36.27 3.93
N GLU A 421 28.33 -36.73 3.58
CA GLU A 421 27.52 -37.61 4.42
C GLU A 421 28.15 -38.96 4.73
N TYR A 422 29.15 -39.38 3.93
CA TYR A 422 29.89 -40.62 4.10
C TYR A 422 31.23 -40.45 4.83
N LYS A 423 31.64 -39.21 5.23
CA LYS A 423 32.87 -38.94 5.95
C LYS A 423 32.60 -38.71 7.45
N SER A 424 33.57 -39.02 8.33
CA SER A 424 33.38 -38.91 9.80
C SER A 424 33.29 -37.45 10.31
N TYR A 425 32.40 -37.22 11.23
CA TYR A 425 31.80 -35.96 11.65
C TYR A 425 32.63 -35.03 12.56
N ASN A 426 33.94 -35.24 12.76
CA ASN A 426 34.70 -34.46 13.72
C ASN A 426 35.62 -33.38 13.11
N GLN A 427 35.49 -33.09 11.84
CA GLN A 427 36.30 -32.09 11.13
C GLN A 427 35.43 -30.91 10.64
N CYS A 428 36.09 -29.76 10.54
CA CYS A 428 35.49 -28.60 9.90
C CYS A 428 34.98 -28.97 8.48
N VAL A 429 33.72 -28.66 8.18
CA VAL A 429 33.07 -28.97 6.90
C VAL A 429 33.88 -28.46 5.69
N PHE A 430 34.52 -27.29 5.82
CA PHE A 430 35.36 -26.76 4.74
C PHE A 430 36.67 -27.54 4.54
N GLU A 431 37.23 -28.11 5.61
CA GLU A 431 38.38 -29.01 5.48
C GLU A 431 37.99 -30.32 4.80
N SER A 432 36.82 -30.88 5.18
CA SER A 432 36.30 -32.06 4.53
C SER A 432 35.91 -31.80 3.05
N LEU A 433 35.49 -30.60 2.70
CA LEU A 433 35.26 -30.19 1.32
C LEU A 433 36.57 -30.08 0.53
N LEU A 434 37.64 -29.53 1.14
CA LEU A 434 38.96 -29.39 0.54
C LEU A 434 39.65 -30.73 0.32
N ASP A 435 39.27 -31.77 1.06
CA ASP A 435 39.78 -33.16 0.95
C ASP A 435 39.05 -33.99 -0.14
N LEU A 436 38.24 -33.39 -0.99
CA LEU A 436 37.59 -34.06 -2.12
C LEU A 436 38.53 -34.12 -3.33
N ASP A 437 38.65 -35.28 -3.96
CA ASP A 437 39.63 -35.58 -5.05
C ASP A 437 39.37 -34.84 -6.38
N GLU A 438 38.24 -34.20 -6.59
CA GLU A 438 37.81 -33.62 -7.87
C GLU A 438 37.62 -32.09 -7.83
N LEU A 439 38.39 -31.40 -6.99
CA LEU A 439 38.26 -29.95 -6.89
C LEU A 439 39.14 -29.22 -7.90
N ASN A 440 38.60 -28.26 -8.60
CA ASN A 440 39.36 -27.30 -9.37
C ASN A 440 39.81 -26.09 -8.47
N ASP A 441 40.75 -25.30 -8.98
CA ASP A 441 41.32 -24.14 -8.27
C ASP A 441 40.26 -23.14 -7.77
N PHE A 442 39.15 -22.99 -8.52
CA PHE A 442 38.05 -22.13 -8.12
C PHE A 442 37.44 -22.56 -6.78
N TYR A 443 37.13 -23.86 -6.63
CA TYR A 443 36.54 -24.37 -5.39
C TYR A 443 37.53 -24.38 -4.24
N ILE A 444 38.83 -24.73 -4.50
CA ILE A 444 39.88 -24.69 -3.49
C ILE A 444 40.02 -23.32 -2.90
N ASN A 445 40.11 -22.28 -3.77
CA ASN A 445 40.20 -20.90 -3.33
C ASN A 445 38.92 -20.45 -2.56
N LYS A 446 37.74 -20.84 -3.05
CA LYS A 446 36.48 -20.45 -2.45
C LYS A 446 36.25 -21.10 -1.08
N PHE A 447 36.53 -22.39 -0.93
CA PHE A 447 36.39 -23.09 0.36
C PHE A 447 37.41 -22.61 1.37
N THR A 448 38.63 -22.30 0.92
CA THR A 448 39.68 -21.69 1.77
C THR A 448 39.26 -20.31 2.26
N SER A 449 38.70 -19.46 1.38
CA SER A 449 38.16 -18.16 1.76
C SER A 449 37.04 -18.30 2.77
N LEU A 450 36.01 -19.12 2.49
CA LEU A 450 34.88 -19.31 3.40
C LEU A 450 35.33 -19.85 4.77
N ARG A 451 36.27 -20.81 4.81
CA ARG A 451 36.83 -21.28 6.09
C ARG A 451 37.40 -20.13 6.91
N ASN A 452 38.14 -19.23 6.27
CA ASN A 452 38.72 -18.06 6.95
C ASN A 452 37.65 -17.05 7.36
N ASP A 453 36.65 -16.84 6.50
CA ASP A 453 35.52 -15.93 6.75
C ASP A 453 34.70 -16.39 7.96
N PHE A 454 34.39 -17.69 8.07
CA PHE A 454 33.68 -18.24 9.21
C PHE A 454 34.52 -18.19 10.51
N LYS A 455 35.87 -18.44 10.42
CA LYS A 455 36.79 -18.23 11.56
C LYS A 455 36.80 -16.77 12.03
N ARG A 456 36.76 -15.81 11.10
CA ARG A 456 36.67 -14.39 11.39
C ARG A 456 35.32 -14.01 11.99
N LEU A 457 34.20 -14.49 11.39
CA LEU A 457 32.83 -14.26 11.83
C LEU A 457 32.64 -14.67 13.30
N LYS A 458 33.19 -15.82 13.73
CA LYS A 458 33.12 -16.30 15.11
C LYS A 458 33.64 -15.27 16.11
N ARG A 459 34.72 -14.54 15.76
CA ARG A 459 35.42 -13.59 16.65
C ARG A 459 34.82 -12.18 16.64
N MET A 460 33.90 -11.88 15.75
CA MET A 460 33.33 -10.55 15.61
C MET A 460 32.29 -10.26 16.68
N LYS A 461 32.06 -8.96 16.95
CA LYS A 461 30.93 -8.51 17.77
C LYS A 461 29.62 -8.80 17.02
N MET A 462 28.56 -9.04 17.77
CA MET A 462 27.25 -9.41 17.20
C MET A 462 26.75 -8.41 16.17
N GLU A 463 26.93 -7.12 16.41
CA GLU A 463 26.57 -6.03 15.49
C GLU A 463 27.32 -6.12 14.16
N ASP A 464 28.65 -6.39 14.22
CA ASP A 464 29.49 -6.46 13.02
C ASP A 464 29.26 -7.76 12.23
N LYS A 465 28.85 -8.86 12.90
CA LYS A 465 28.50 -10.13 12.25
C LYS A 465 27.41 -9.94 11.20
N ILE A 466 26.44 -9.07 11.44
CA ILE A 466 25.29 -8.85 10.54
C ILE A 466 25.76 -8.24 9.22
N ASP A 467 26.58 -7.20 9.26
CA ASP A 467 27.14 -6.59 8.05
C ASP A 467 28.06 -7.58 7.32
N TYR A 468 28.88 -8.33 8.05
CA TYR A 468 29.79 -9.32 7.46
C TYR A 468 29.03 -10.45 6.74
N ILE A 469 27.94 -10.92 7.31
CA ILE A 469 27.06 -11.93 6.68
C ILE A 469 26.45 -11.38 5.39
N LEU A 470 26.00 -10.14 5.41
CA LEU A 470 25.33 -9.53 4.27
C LEU A 470 26.29 -9.30 3.11
N TYR A 471 27.45 -8.71 3.36
CA TYR A 471 28.34 -8.21 2.32
C TYR A 471 29.53 -9.14 2.01
N GLU A 472 30.17 -9.74 3.00
CA GLU A 472 31.41 -10.52 2.80
C GLU A 472 31.13 -12.01 2.56
N ILE A 473 30.23 -12.61 3.34
CA ILE A 473 29.83 -14.02 3.13
C ILE A 473 28.96 -14.18 1.87
N GLY A 474 28.38 -13.08 1.37
CA GLY A 474 27.64 -13.05 0.13
C GLY A 474 26.17 -13.44 0.29
N TYR A 475 25.62 -13.36 1.50
CA TYR A 475 24.19 -13.60 1.71
C TYR A 475 23.32 -12.53 1.05
N GLY A 476 23.82 -11.28 0.93
CA GLY A 476 23.18 -10.21 0.21
C GLY A 476 22.98 -10.51 -1.28
N ASP A 477 24.02 -11.02 -1.95
CA ASP A 477 23.95 -11.44 -3.36
C ASP A 477 22.90 -12.53 -3.57
N TYR A 478 22.82 -13.48 -2.64
CA TYR A 478 21.77 -14.51 -2.67
C TYR A 478 20.38 -13.91 -2.56
N LEU A 479 20.18 -12.93 -1.68
CA LEU A 479 18.90 -12.25 -1.52
C LEU A 479 18.55 -11.39 -2.74
N ASP A 480 19.50 -10.72 -3.35
CA ASP A 480 19.28 -9.89 -4.55
C ASP A 480 18.85 -10.77 -5.74
N ASN A 481 19.49 -11.92 -5.94
CA ASN A 481 19.09 -12.88 -6.96
C ASN A 481 17.70 -13.50 -6.71
N PHE A 482 17.23 -13.49 -5.46
CA PHE A 482 15.90 -14.00 -5.09
C PHE A 482 14.83 -12.92 -5.07
N ASN A 483 15.23 -11.66 -4.91
CA ASN A 483 14.34 -10.52 -4.68
C ASN A 483 13.74 -9.88 -5.92
N ASP A 484 14.14 -10.26 -7.12
CA ASP A 484 13.45 -9.76 -8.33
C ASP A 484 11.95 -10.09 -8.34
N PHE A 485 11.50 -10.97 -7.42
CA PHE A 485 10.12 -11.45 -7.31
C PHE A 485 9.48 -11.32 -5.92
N SER A 486 10.21 -10.92 -4.88
CA SER A 486 9.64 -10.80 -3.53
C SER A 486 9.44 -9.33 -3.12
N ASN A 487 8.27 -9.05 -2.51
CA ASN A 487 7.92 -7.76 -1.91
C ASN A 487 8.70 -7.44 -0.62
N LEU A 488 9.67 -8.30 -0.23
CA LEU A 488 10.42 -8.16 1.00
C LEU A 488 11.54 -7.13 0.84
N ASN A 489 11.42 -6.01 1.54
CA ASN A 489 12.53 -5.10 1.75
C ASN A 489 13.47 -5.71 2.81
N TYR A 490 14.43 -6.53 2.40
CA TYR A 490 15.36 -7.19 3.31
C TYR A 490 16.22 -6.18 4.10
N ASN A 491 16.48 -4.99 3.54
CA ASN A 491 17.20 -3.92 4.24
C ASN A 491 16.50 -3.48 5.53
N LEU A 492 15.16 -3.50 5.55
CA LEU A 492 14.38 -3.20 6.76
C LEU A 492 14.60 -4.28 7.83
N ILE A 493 14.70 -5.56 7.44
CA ILE A 493 14.95 -6.68 8.34
C ILE A 493 16.35 -6.61 8.90
N PHE A 494 17.36 -6.38 8.05
CA PHE A 494 18.75 -6.25 8.47
C PHE A 494 18.97 -5.05 9.39
N ASP A 495 18.39 -3.90 9.07
CA ASP A 495 18.45 -2.70 9.91
C ASP A 495 17.89 -3.00 11.32
N LEU A 496 16.76 -3.72 11.41
CA LEU A 496 16.20 -4.14 12.69
C LEU A 496 17.11 -5.12 13.44
N ILE A 497 17.59 -6.19 12.76
CA ILE A 497 18.45 -7.18 13.40
C ILE A 497 19.73 -6.52 13.91
N LYS A 498 20.34 -5.65 13.13
CA LYS A 498 21.51 -4.88 13.52
C LYS A 498 21.21 -3.95 14.72
N TYR A 499 20.07 -3.28 14.70
CA TYR A 499 19.62 -2.46 15.83
C TYR A 499 19.46 -3.31 17.12
N LEU A 500 18.84 -4.48 17.01
CA LEU A 500 18.64 -5.38 18.15
C LEU A 500 19.97 -6.01 18.64
N SER A 501 20.97 -6.12 17.76
CA SER A 501 22.30 -6.66 18.09
C SER A 501 23.20 -5.67 18.82
N LYS A 502 22.82 -4.39 18.91
CA LYS A 502 23.64 -3.37 19.60
C LYS A 502 23.83 -3.69 21.07
N ASN A 503 25.10 -3.56 21.53
CA ASN A 503 25.52 -3.83 22.89
C ASN A 503 25.35 -5.29 23.34
N ILE A 504 25.14 -6.21 22.41
CA ILE A 504 25.07 -7.66 22.68
C ILE A 504 26.42 -8.29 22.43
N LYS A 505 26.84 -9.13 23.35
CA LYS A 505 28.17 -9.78 23.32
C LYS A 505 28.10 -11.18 22.71
N THR A 506 27.06 -11.94 23.06
CA THR A 506 26.93 -13.35 22.67
C THR A 506 25.68 -13.58 21.81
N PHE A 507 25.69 -14.70 21.10
CA PHE A 507 24.54 -15.12 20.33
C PHE A 507 23.33 -15.47 21.21
N ASP A 508 23.60 -16.08 22.39
CA ASP A 508 22.52 -16.43 23.33
C ASP A 508 21.82 -15.20 23.90
N GLU A 509 22.56 -14.15 24.24
CA GLU A 509 21.98 -12.86 24.65
C GLU A 509 21.11 -12.26 23.56
N PHE A 510 21.50 -12.46 22.28
CA PHE A 510 20.68 -11.99 21.15
C PHE A 510 19.35 -12.76 21.04
N ILE A 511 19.40 -14.08 21.21
CA ILE A 511 18.19 -14.92 21.21
C ILE A 511 17.29 -14.55 22.39
N GLU A 512 17.84 -14.39 23.58
CA GLU A 512 17.10 -13.97 24.78
C GLU A 512 16.40 -12.62 24.56
N LYS A 513 17.10 -11.65 23.99
CA LYS A 513 16.51 -10.33 23.65
C LYS A 513 15.33 -10.46 22.69
N LEU A 514 15.44 -11.32 21.70
CA LEU A 514 14.33 -11.61 20.79
C LEU A 514 13.13 -12.19 21.55
N GLU A 515 13.32 -13.19 22.42
CA GLU A 515 12.22 -13.79 23.19
C GLU A 515 11.54 -12.76 24.12
N ILE A 516 12.33 -11.89 24.77
CA ILE A 516 11.79 -10.80 25.59
C ILE A 516 10.90 -9.87 24.74
N LEU A 517 11.33 -9.51 23.53
CA LEU A 517 10.55 -8.65 22.64
C LEU A 517 9.22 -9.33 22.22
N LYS A 518 9.25 -10.63 21.98
CA LYS A 518 8.06 -11.43 21.69
C LYS A 518 7.04 -11.40 22.83
N GLU A 519 7.54 -11.56 24.08
CA GLU A 519 6.66 -11.48 25.26
C GLU A 519 6.03 -10.09 25.44
N ILE A 520 6.81 -9.03 25.16
CA ILE A 520 6.30 -7.65 25.22
C ILE A 520 5.15 -7.46 24.26
N LEU A 521 5.31 -7.90 23.00
CA LEU A 521 4.25 -7.80 21.99
C LEU A 521 3.01 -8.62 22.40
N LYS A 522 3.22 -9.79 23.01
CA LYS A 522 2.12 -10.62 23.53
C LYS A 522 1.40 -9.93 24.69
N LYS A 523 2.10 -9.29 25.60
CA LYS A 523 1.51 -8.48 26.70
C LYS A 523 0.77 -7.27 26.14
N ALA A 524 1.37 -6.56 25.18
CA ALA A 524 0.79 -5.38 24.55
C ALA A 524 -0.55 -5.69 23.82
N SER A 525 -0.77 -6.91 23.32
CA SER A 525 -2.04 -7.28 22.69
C SER A 525 -3.24 -7.29 23.66
N ASN A 526 -2.99 -7.35 24.96
CA ASN A 526 -4.00 -7.31 26.02
C ASN A 526 -3.99 -5.99 26.81
N SER A 527 -3.14 -5.03 26.45
CA SER A 527 -3.04 -3.72 27.11
C SER A 527 -4.30 -2.87 26.87
N LYS A 528 -4.60 -2.00 27.84
CA LYS A 528 -5.66 -0.99 27.74
C LYS A 528 -5.11 0.42 27.52
N SER A 529 -3.88 0.55 27.05
CA SER A 529 -3.25 1.84 26.78
C SER A 529 -4.04 2.65 25.74
N ASN A 530 -4.03 3.97 25.89
CA ASN A 530 -4.56 4.91 24.90
C ASN A 530 -3.62 5.10 23.69
N ILE A 531 -2.40 4.54 23.73
CA ILE A 531 -1.45 4.49 22.62
C ILE A 531 -1.63 3.16 21.90
N SER A 532 -2.05 3.22 20.64
CA SER A 532 -2.27 2.05 19.79
C SER A 532 -1.24 2.00 18.66
N ILE A 533 -0.61 0.85 18.47
CA ILE A 533 0.31 0.56 17.37
C ILE A 533 -0.35 -0.43 16.44
N SER A 534 -0.46 -0.12 15.14
CA SER A 534 -1.11 -1.03 14.19
C SER A 534 -0.69 -0.78 12.75
N THR A 535 -0.91 -1.79 11.88
CA THR A 535 -0.85 -1.55 10.45
C THR A 535 -1.95 -0.58 10.02
N ILE A 536 -1.73 0.15 8.93
CA ILE A 536 -2.76 1.03 8.36
C ILE A 536 -4.03 0.23 8.03
N HIS A 537 -3.90 -0.98 7.48
CA HIS A 537 -5.05 -1.85 7.19
C HIS A 537 -5.89 -2.15 8.43
N SER A 538 -5.24 -2.48 9.54
CA SER A 538 -5.91 -2.80 10.80
C SER A 538 -6.50 -1.57 11.49
N SER A 539 -6.04 -0.39 11.16
CA SER A 539 -6.59 0.87 11.67
C SER A 539 -7.91 1.27 10.99
N LYS A 540 -8.29 0.60 9.89
CA LYS A 540 -9.55 0.89 9.21
C LYS A 540 -10.73 0.71 10.17
N GLY A 541 -11.66 1.66 10.17
CA GLY A 541 -12.78 1.73 11.14
C GLY A 541 -12.44 2.33 12.49
N LEU A 542 -11.15 2.51 12.83
CA LEU A 542 -10.71 3.17 14.05
C LEU A 542 -10.50 4.69 13.83
N GLU A 543 -10.35 5.41 14.93
CA GLU A 543 -10.05 6.85 14.91
C GLU A 543 -9.31 7.24 16.18
N TYR A 544 -8.39 8.19 16.05
CA TYR A 544 -7.52 8.64 17.14
C TYR A 544 -7.46 10.17 17.18
N ASP A 545 -7.26 10.76 18.36
CA ASP A 545 -7.04 12.20 18.46
C ASP A 545 -5.76 12.61 17.73
N ASN A 546 -4.70 11.80 17.85
CA ASN A 546 -3.39 12.03 17.27
C ASN A 546 -2.95 10.81 16.47
N VAL A 547 -2.50 11.01 15.24
CA VAL A 547 -2.01 9.94 14.37
C VAL A 547 -0.58 10.22 13.94
N PHE A 548 0.26 9.22 14.11
CA PHE A 548 1.63 9.15 13.61
C PHE A 548 1.67 8.15 12.47
N ILE A 549 2.08 8.58 11.27
CA ILE A 549 2.34 7.70 10.13
C ILE A 549 3.85 7.65 9.96
N ILE A 550 4.41 6.46 10.08
CA ILE A 550 5.85 6.24 10.11
C ILE A 550 6.36 5.50 8.87
N ASP A 551 7.68 5.58 8.65
CA ASP A 551 8.37 4.91 7.54
C ASP A 551 7.79 5.26 6.16
N LEU A 552 7.52 6.56 5.93
CA LEU A 552 7.11 7.07 4.64
C LEU A 552 8.33 7.13 3.69
N VAL A 553 8.70 5.96 3.14
CA VAL A 553 9.89 5.73 2.31
C VAL A 553 9.47 5.00 1.02
N ASP A 554 9.98 5.43 -0.13
CA ASP A 554 9.78 4.74 -1.39
C ASP A 554 10.37 3.33 -1.36
N GLY A 555 9.61 2.35 -1.81
CA GLY A 555 9.94 0.92 -1.70
C GLY A 555 9.40 0.25 -0.43
N GLU A 556 9.01 1.03 0.60
CA GLU A 556 8.31 0.55 1.78
C GLU A 556 6.85 0.99 1.78
N PHE A 557 6.58 2.26 1.50
CA PHE A 557 5.25 2.84 1.34
C PHE A 557 5.30 4.03 0.36
N PRO A 558 4.94 3.85 -0.92
CA PRO A 558 4.43 2.62 -1.55
C PRO A 558 5.50 1.52 -1.67
N GLN A 559 5.03 0.25 -1.79
CA GLN A 559 5.91 -0.90 -1.89
C GLN A 559 6.73 -0.92 -3.18
N LYS A 560 7.94 -1.51 -3.15
CA LYS A 560 8.85 -1.61 -4.30
C LYS A 560 8.19 -2.28 -5.51
N SER A 561 7.41 -3.34 -5.29
CA SER A 561 6.66 -4.02 -6.35
C SER A 561 5.65 -3.11 -7.05
N VAL A 562 4.99 -2.23 -6.31
CA VAL A 562 4.04 -1.25 -6.86
C VAL A 562 4.78 -0.21 -7.71
N LEU A 563 5.91 0.31 -7.23
CA LEU A 563 6.71 1.28 -7.97
C LEU A 563 7.30 0.69 -9.26
N ASN A 564 7.68 -0.59 -9.24
CA ASN A 564 8.29 -1.27 -10.39
C ASN A 564 7.25 -1.81 -11.40
N SER A 565 5.99 -2.01 -10.98
CA SER A 565 4.94 -2.58 -11.84
C SER A 565 4.48 -1.64 -12.94
N PHE A 566 4.69 -0.33 -12.81
CA PHE A 566 4.10 0.72 -13.65
C PHE A 566 2.57 0.63 -13.77
N ASP A 567 1.91 -0.10 -12.86
CA ASP A 567 0.45 -0.21 -12.82
C ASP A 567 -0.13 0.92 -11.96
N GLU A 568 -0.76 1.89 -12.63
CA GLU A 568 -1.41 3.03 -11.96
C GLU A 568 -2.46 2.57 -10.92
N LYS A 569 -3.13 1.44 -11.14
CA LYS A 569 -4.15 0.95 -10.20
C LYS A 569 -3.58 0.53 -8.86
N LEU A 570 -2.40 -0.12 -8.88
CA LEU A 570 -1.72 -0.51 -7.65
C LEU A 570 -1.22 0.72 -6.88
N LEU A 571 -0.71 1.72 -7.59
CA LEU A 571 -0.31 2.97 -6.96
C LEU A 571 -1.51 3.74 -6.39
N GLU A 572 -2.65 3.73 -7.09
CA GLU A 572 -3.89 4.30 -6.58
C GLU A 572 -4.39 3.59 -5.31
N GLU A 573 -4.19 2.27 -5.20
CA GLU A 573 -4.54 1.53 -3.98
C GLU A 573 -3.63 1.91 -2.80
N GLU A 574 -2.31 2.00 -3.00
CA GLU A 574 -1.39 2.50 -1.96
C GLU A 574 -1.72 3.96 -1.56
N ARG A 575 -2.17 4.79 -2.49
CA ARG A 575 -2.65 6.15 -2.20
C ARG A 575 -3.94 6.15 -1.38
N ARG A 576 -4.89 5.24 -1.66
CA ARG A 576 -6.07 5.03 -0.81
C ARG A 576 -5.67 4.59 0.60
N LEU A 577 -4.67 3.71 0.70
CA LEU A 577 -4.15 3.28 1.99
C LEU A 577 -3.56 4.46 2.79
N PHE A 578 -2.80 5.34 2.14
CA PHE A 578 -2.30 6.55 2.77
C PHE A 578 -3.42 7.51 3.17
N TYR A 579 -4.42 7.69 2.32
CA TYR A 579 -5.62 8.47 2.62
C TYR A 579 -6.38 7.91 3.84
N VAL A 580 -6.54 6.58 3.91
CA VAL A 580 -7.14 5.92 5.07
C VAL A 580 -6.35 6.25 6.34
N ALA A 581 -5.01 6.14 6.31
CA ALA A 581 -4.17 6.45 7.47
C ALA A 581 -4.35 7.90 7.94
N MET A 582 -4.31 8.86 7.02
CA MET A 582 -4.48 10.30 7.35
C MET A 582 -5.86 10.58 7.95
N THR A 583 -6.92 9.99 7.40
CA THR A 583 -8.31 10.20 7.84
C THR A 583 -8.67 9.48 9.15
N ARG A 584 -7.72 8.77 9.79
CA ARG A 584 -7.88 8.26 11.16
C ARG A 584 -7.68 9.36 12.20
N ALA A 585 -7.03 10.45 11.84
CA ALA A 585 -6.73 11.56 12.74
C ALA A 585 -7.94 12.47 12.96
N LYS A 586 -8.19 12.80 14.23
CA LYS A 586 -9.18 13.82 14.63
C LYS A 586 -8.53 15.20 14.72
N LYS A 587 -7.46 15.31 15.53
CA LYS A 587 -6.86 16.59 15.92
C LYS A 587 -5.51 16.84 15.27
N ARG A 588 -4.55 15.91 15.34
CA ARG A 588 -3.17 16.13 14.90
C ARG A 588 -2.68 14.98 14.03
N LEU A 589 -1.86 15.32 13.03
CA LEU A 589 -1.26 14.38 12.10
C LEU A 589 0.25 14.61 12.01
N PHE A 590 1.02 13.56 12.32
CA PHE A 590 2.47 13.53 12.31
C PHE A 590 2.94 12.55 11.24
N LEU A 591 3.75 13.02 10.29
CA LEU A 591 4.20 12.23 9.15
C LEU A 591 5.72 12.12 9.18
N PHE A 592 6.23 10.89 9.23
CA PHE A 592 7.65 10.61 9.39
C PHE A 592 8.24 9.91 8.17
N THR A 593 9.36 10.44 7.69
CA THR A 593 10.26 9.77 6.75
C THR A 593 11.67 9.75 7.30
N ILE A 594 12.46 8.80 6.84
CA ILE A 594 13.88 8.63 7.23
C ILE A 594 14.79 8.94 6.05
N LYS A 595 16.08 9.16 6.33
CA LYS A 595 17.12 9.44 5.31
C LYS A 595 17.93 8.21 4.93
N GLU A 596 18.05 7.26 5.86
CA GLU A 596 18.85 6.05 5.67
C GLU A 596 18.17 4.82 6.30
N ARG A 597 18.40 3.66 5.68
CA ARG A 597 18.01 2.34 6.15
C ARG A 597 19.23 1.42 6.03
N ASN A 598 19.63 0.77 7.13
CA ASN A 598 20.85 -0.03 7.18
C ASN A 598 22.09 0.72 6.63
N ASN A 599 22.26 1.99 7.04
CA ASN A 599 23.29 2.93 6.57
C ASN A 599 23.24 3.25 5.04
N LEU A 600 22.27 2.75 4.31
CA LEU A 600 22.06 3.07 2.91
C LEU A 600 21.06 4.23 2.77
N PRO A 601 21.28 5.19 1.87
CA PRO A 601 20.35 6.29 1.66
C PRO A 601 19.03 5.78 1.08
N VAL A 602 17.91 6.31 1.57
CA VAL A 602 16.56 6.02 1.08
C VAL A 602 15.84 7.30 0.67
N ASP A 603 14.98 7.18 -0.34
CA ASP A 603 14.17 8.29 -0.81
C ASP A 603 12.86 8.39 0.00
N PRO A 604 12.46 9.60 0.41
CA PRO A 604 11.16 9.82 1.01
C PRO A 604 10.04 9.39 0.08
N SER A 605 8.98 8.82 0.65
CA SER A 605 7.78 8.42 -0.08
C SER A 605 7.28 9.51 -1.04
N ILE A 606 6.86 9.09 -2.25
CA ILE A 606 6.20 10.00 -3.20
C ILE A 606 5.03 10.74 -2.53
N PHE A 607 4.27 10.08 -1.65
CA PHE A 607 3.16 10.68 -0.91
C PHE A 607 3.63 11.75 0.10
N TYR A 608 4.76 11.52 0.76
CA TYR A 608 5.38 12.53 1.62
C TYR A 608 5.85 13.74 0.82
N ASN A 609 6.44 13.50 -0.35
CA ASN A 609 6.91 14.56 -1.23
C ASN A 609 5.75 15.38 -1.83
N GLU A 610 4.62 14.74 -2.18
CA GLU A 610 3.41 15.43 -2.63
C GLU A 610 2.86 16.40 -1.57
N LEU A 611 3.01 16.08 -0.28
CA LEU A 611 2.62 16.96 0.81
C LEU A 611 3.61 18.08 1.09
N LYS A 612 4.93 17.77 0.99
CA LYS A 612 6.00 18.74 1.20
C LYS A 612 5.97 19.83 0.13
N ASN A 613 5.70 19.45 -1.10
CA ASN A 613 5.64 20.34 -2.25
C ASN A 613 4.35 21.20 -2.29
N LYS A 614 3.82 21.58 -1.11
CA LYS A 614 2.62 22.41 -0.98
C LYS A 614 2.67 23.74 -1.76
N ASN A 615 3.86 24.16 -2.19
CA ASN A 615 4.05 25.39 -2.98
C ASN A 615 4.20 25.14 -4.49
N THR A 616 4.16 23.89 -5.01
CA THR A 616 4.51 23.59 -6.42
C THR A 616 3.53 22.73 -7.20
N THR A 617 2.37 22.38 -6.66
CA THR A 617 1.31 21.73 -7.45
C THR A 617 0.10 22.64 -7.57
N LEU A 618 0.29 23.76 -8.28
CA LEU A 618 -0.81 24.42 -8.97
C LEU A 618 -0.84 23.81 -10.37
N PRO A 619 -2.00 23.33 -10.87
CA PRO A 619 -2.15 23.01 -12.29
C PRO A 619 -1.89 24.27 -13.15
N TRP A 620 -1.74 25.44 -12.52
CA TRP A 620 -1.53 26.75 -13.10
C TRP A 620 -0.43 27.46 -12.32
N CYS A 621 0.69 27.81 -12.96
CA CYS A 621 1.64 28.78 -12.42
C CYS A 621 1.19 30.17 -12.81
N PHE A 622 0.69 30.94 -11.84
CA PHE A 622 0.49 32.38 -12.00
C PHE A 622 1.60 33.12 -11.26
N ALA A 623 2.36 33.88 -11.97
CA ALA A 623 3.21 34.91 -11.38
C ALA A 623 2.53 36.29 -11.61
N SER A 624 1.77 36.73 -10.62
CA SER A 624 1.26 38.10 -10.57
C SER A 624 1.72 38.73 -9.26
N GLY A 625 2.48 39.77 -9.32
CA GLY A 625 2.95 40.48 -8.14
C GLY A 625 3.62 41.81 -8.42
N GLY A 626 3.47 42.76 -7.51
CA GLY A 626 3.96 44.12 -7.57
C GLY A 626 5.44 44.30 -7.20
N TYR A 627 6.30 43.25 -7.25
CA TYR A 627 7.74 43.35 -6.99
C TYR A 627 8.57 42.45 -7.93
N PRO A 628 9.80 42.85 -8.33
CA PRO A 628 10.67 42.02 -9.13
C PRO A 628 11.10 40.76 -8.35
N GLY A 629 10.92 39.59 -8.94
CA GLY A 629 11.20 38.30 -8.25
C GLY A 629 11.74 37.22 -9.19
N THR A 630 12.61 36.37 -8.62
CA THR A 630 13.12 35.18 -9.30
C THR A 630 12.43 33.96 -8.67
N LEU A 631 11.71 33.18 -9.49
CA LEU A 631 11.13 31.90 -9.08
C LEU A 631 12.03 30.74 -9.57
N LEU A 632 12.53 29.96 -8.65
CA LEU A 632 13.42 28.82 -8.90
C LEU A 632 12.67 27.51 -8.76
N PHE A 633 12.59 26.73 -9.83
CA PHE A 633 12.00 25.40 -9.83
C PHE A 633 13.10 24.33 -9.92
N HIS A 634 13.25 23.53 -8.86
CA HIS A 634 14.27 22.49 -8.75
C HIS A 634 13.59 21.14 -8.50
N ASN A 635 13.28 20.36 -9.55
CA ASN A 635 12.66 19.04 -9.39
C ASN A 635 13.07 18.08 -10.51
N LYS A 636 13.10 16.76 -10.21
CA LYS A 636 13.55 15.74 -11.18
C LYS A 636 12.54 15.46 -12.30
N ASN A 637 11.24 15.57 -12.04
CA ASN A 637 10.16 15.34 -13.00
C ASN A 637 9.01 16.31 -12.70
N THR A 638 8.79 17.31 -13.57
CA THR A 638 7.67 18.25 -13.42
C THR A 638 6.85 18.28 -14.71
N THR A 639 5.58 17.92 -14.62
CA THR A 639 4.59 18.16 -15.67
C THR A 639 3.72 19.33 -15.25
N LEU A 640 3.87 20.46 -15.95
CA LEU A 640 3.05 21.65 -15.76
C LEU A 640 2.23 21.84 -17.03
N PRO A 641 0.89 21.74 -17.01
CA PRO A 641 0.09 21.89 -18.21
C PRO A 641 0.09 23.33 -18.75
N TRP A 642 0.26 24.35 -17.89
CA TRP A 642 0.22 25.77 -18.30
C TRP A 642 1.11 26.63 -17.40
N CYS A 643 1.90 27.53 -17.98
CA CYS A 643 2.60 28.59 -17.26
C CYS A 643 2.13 29.96 -17.75
N PHE A 644 1.70 30.83 -16.84
CA PHE A 644 1.35 32.22 -17.09
C PHE A 644 2.24 33.15 -16.28
N SER A 645 2.76 34.18 -16.92
CA SER A 645 3.42 35.30 -16.25
C SER A 645 2.74 36.59 -16.69
N SER A 646 2.15 37.32 -15.75
CA SER A 646 1.58 38.64 -15.99
C SER A 646 1.94 39.56 -14.84
N GLY A 647 2.52 40.76 -15.10
CA GLY A 647 2.86 41.72 -14.07
C GLY A 647 3.53 42.98 -14.65
N GLU A 648 3.51 44.03 -13.86
CA GLU A 648 4.15 45.32 -14.20
C GLU A 648 5.67 45.34 -13.94
N TYR A 649 6.28 44.24 -13.47
CA TYR A 649 7.70 44.14 -13.10
C TYR A 649 8.39 42.93 -13.73
N GLN A 650 9.74 43.02 -13.77
CA GLN A 650 10.59 41.96 -14.33
C GLN A 650 10.50 40.68 -13.54
N VAL A 651 10.07 39.57 -14.18
CA VAL A 651 10.01 38.24 -13.56
C VAL A 651 10.97 37.28 -14.27
N THR A 652 11.83 36.62 -13.49
CA THR A 652 12.73 35.57 -13.99
C THR A 652 12.24 34.23 -13.50
N LEU A 653 11.93 33.31 -14.42
CA LEU A 653 11.57 31.91 -14.12
C LEU A 653 12.76 31.02 -14.49
N LEU A 654 13.28 30.28 -13.53
CA LEU A 654 14.40 29.36 -13.69
C LEU A 654 13.94 27.91 -13.47
N PHE A 655 14.07 27.07 -14.48
CA PHE A 655 13.74 25.66 -14.41
C PHE A 655 15.01 24.82 -14.48
N HIS A 656 15.26 24.02 -13.44
CA HIS A 656 16.41 23.11 -13.36
C HIS A 656 15.93 21.67 -13.17
N ASN A 657 15.58 20.98 -14.26
CA ASN A 657 14.97 19.65 -14.23
C ASN A 657 15.58 18.69 -15.25
N LYS A 658 15.53 17.37 -14.96
CA LYS A 658 16.05 16.37 -15.92
C LYS A 658 15.15 16.16 -17.14
N ASN A 659 13.82 16.16 -17.00
CA ASN A 659 12.85 15.93 -18.08
C ASN A 659 11.54 16.71 -17.85
N PRO A 660 11.44 18.02 -18.12
CA PRO A 660 10.18 18.74 -18.08
C PRO A 660 9.39 18.56 -19.37
N THR A 661 8.10 18.29 -19.26
CA THR A 661 7.12 18.40 -20.36
C THR A 661 6.18 19.55 -20.04
N LEU A 662 6.23 20.62 -20.85
CA LEU A 662 5.39 21.83 -20.71
C LEU A 662 4.56 21.97 -21.99
N PRO A 663 3.25 21.70 -21.99
CA PRO A 663 2.44 21.84 -23.21
C PRO A 663 2.27 23.29 -23.64
N TRP A 664 2.24 24.29 -22.72
CA TRP A 664 2.00 25.68 -23.06
C TRP A 664 2.73 26.65 -22.13
N CYS A 665 3.38 27.67 -22.68
CA CYS A 665 3.94 28.79 -21.93
C CYS A 665 3.39 30.11 -22.46
N PHE A 666 2.89 30.98 -21.57
CA PHE A 666 2.43 32.35 -21.89
C PHE A 666 3.18 33.38 -21.04
N ALA A 667 3.65 34.40 -21.64
CA ALA A 667 4.19 35.57 -20.97
C ALA A 667 3.47 36.83 -21.49
N SER A 668 2.79 37.57 -20.59
CA SER A 668 2.18 38.85 -20.92
C SER A 668 2.49 39.88 -19.82
N GLY A 669 2.97 41.09 -20.17
CA GLY A 669 3.25 42.12 -19.19
C GLY A 669 3.98 43.32 -19.77
N GLY A 670 4.03 44.43 -19.02
CA GLY A 670 4.61 45.69 -19.43
C GLY A 670 6.16 45.79 -19.34
N TYR A 671 6.89 44.77 -18.78
CA TYR A 671 8.35 44.77 -18.60
C TYR A 671 8.98 43.46 -19.07
N PRO A 672 10.33 43.48 -19.39
CA PRO A 672 11.01 42.31 -19.95
C PRO A 672 11.07 41.15 -18.97
N GLY A 673 10.57 39.97 -19.37
CA GLY A 673 10.68 38.73 -18.60
C GLY A 673 11.75 37.78 -19.15
N THR A 674 12.43 37.05 -18.28
CA THR A 674 13.44 36.05 -18.67
C THR A 674 12.99 34.67 -18.27
N LEU A 675 12.93 33.74 -19.23
CA LEU A 675 12.69 32.33 -19.02
C LEU A 675 13.98 31.54 -19.27
N LEU A 676 14.50 30.86 -18.26
CA LEU A 676 15.73 30.08 -18.37
C LEU A 676 15.45 28.59 -18.08
N PHE A 677 15.78 27.74 -19.05
CA PHE A 677 15.67 26.29 -18.94
C PHE A 677 17.04 25.64 -18.95
N HIS A 678 17.39 24.92 -17.89
CA HIS A 678 18.66 24.21 -17.75
C HIS A 678 18.43 22.73 -17.57
N ASN A 679 18.32 21.95 -18.68
CA ASN A 679 17.85 20.54 -18.63
C ASN A 679 18.52 19.64 -19.67
N LYS A 680 18.41 18.30 -19.48
CA LYS A 680 18.94 17.32 -20.46
C LYS A 680 18.03 17.08 -21.65
N ASN A 681 16.70 17.02 -21.46
CA ASN A 681 15.70 16.80 -22.52
C ASN A 681 14.47 17.66 -22.21
N THR A 682 14.04 18.52 -23.14
CA THR A 682 12.85 19.35 -22.97
C THR A 682 11.98 19.28 -24.24
N THR A 683 10.69 18.98 -24.08
CA THR A 683 9.69 19.08 -25.15
C THR A 683 8.70 20.17 -24.81
N LEU A 684 8.61 21.21 -25.66
CA LEU A 684 7.69 22.34 -25.54
C LEU A 684 6.84 22.41 -26.81
N PRO A 685 5.55 22.04 -26.77
CA PRO A 685 4.71 22.12 -27.98
C PRO A 685 4.38 23.55 -28.40
N TRP A 686 4.22 24.52 -27.46
CA TRP A 686 3.82 25.89 -27.81
C TRP A 686 4.39 26.94 -26.84
N CYS A 687 4.91 28.04 -27.35
CA CYS A 687 5.30 29.21 -26.58
C CYS A 687 4.64 30.48 -27.17
N PHE A 688 4.02 31.30 -26.30
CA PHE A 688 3.45 32.61 -26.65
C PHE A 688 4.05 33.72 -25.80
N ALA A 689 4.43 34.82 -26.41
CA ALA A 689 4.84 36.03 -25.72
C ALA A 689 4.08 37.24 -26.28
N SER A 690 3.39 38.00 -25.41
CA SER A 690 2.70 39.23 -25.80
C SER A 690 2.96 40.35 -24.78
N GLY A 691 3.33 41.57 -25.24
CA GLY A 691 3.56 42.72 -24.39
C GLY A 691 4.45 43.81 -25.02
N GLY A 692 4.72 44.89 -24.30
CA GLY A 692 5.34 46.11 -24.85
C GLY A 692 6.90 46.18 -24.84
N TYR A 693 7.61 45.20 -24.19
CA TYR A 693 9.07 45.21 -24.05
C TYR A 693 9.71 43.87 -24.38
N PRO A 694 11.00 43.82 -24.79
CA PRO A 694 11.67 42.61 -25.26
C PRO A 694 11.90 41.59 -24.12
N GLY A 695 11.45 40.35 -24.31
CA GLY A 695 11.66 39.22 -23.39
C GLY A 695 12.74 38.25 -23.90
N THR A 696 13.47 37.62 -22.99
CA THR A 696 14.55 36.68 -23.30
C THR A 696 14.15 35.24 -22.92
N LEU A 697 14.28 34.32 -23.89
CA LEU A 697 14.10 32.88 -23.72
C LEU A 697 15.47 32.19 -23.86
N LEU A 698 15.95 31.56 -22.81
CA LEU A 698 17.25 30.88 -22.77
C LEU A 698 17.08 29.36 -22.54
N PHE A 699 17.57 28.55 -23.47
CA PHE A 699 17.61 27.11 -23.35
C PHE A 699 19.06 26.60 -23.28
N HIS A 700 19.38 25.92 -22.19
CA HIS A 700 20.70 25.31 -22.00
C HIS A 700 20.55 23.78 -21.97
N ASN A 701 20.41 23.13 -23.16
CA ASN A 701 20.07 21.71 -23.27
C ASN A 701 20.84 20.95 -24.34
N LYS A 702 20.95 19.61 -24.15
CA LYS A 702 21.54 18.72 -25.18
C LYS A 702 20.58 18.36 -26.31
N ASN A 703 19.27 18.20 -26.02
CA ASN A 703 18.25 17.87 -27.00
C ASN A 703 16.97 18.64 -26.69
N THR A 704 16.57 19.57 -27.54
CA THR A 704 15.32 20.34 -27.39
C THR A 704 14.57 20.33 -28.71
N THR A 705 13.29 19.92 -28.69
CA THR A 705 12.38 20.05 -29.83
C THR A 705 11.34 21.13 -29.53
N LEU A 706 11.33 22.18 -30.34
CA LEU A 706 10.39 23.29 -30.27
C LEU A 706 9.53 23.27 -31.54
N PRO A 707 8.26 22.80 -31.47
CA PRO A 707 7.43 22.75 -32.67
C PRO A 707 6.95 24.14 -33.13
N TRP A 708 6.59 25.07 -32.21
CA TRP A 708 6.03 26.38 -32.58
C TRP A 708 6.28 27.47 -31.55
N CYS A 709 6.73 28.63 -31.96
CA CYS A 709 6.83 29.85 -31.14
C CYS A 709 6.09 31.02 -31.81
N PHE A 710 5.22 31.70 -31.07
CA PHE A 710 4.50 32.88 -31.51
C PHE A 710 4.86 34.06 -30.60
N SER A 711 5.15 35.24 -31.21
CA SER A 711 5.29 36.47 -30.47
C SER A 711 4.46 37.58 -31.15
N SER A 712 3.66 38.30 -30.36
CA SER A 712 2.91 39.47 -30.83
C SER A 712 3.38 40.68 -30.01
N GLY A 713 3.96 41.72 -30.67
CA GLY A 713 4.49 42.92 -30.04
C GLY A 713 5.96 43.17 -30.40
N LYS A 714 6.58 44.23 -29.84
CA LYS A 714 8.02 44.57 -30.05
C LYS A 714 8.92 43.65 -29.24
N TYR A 715 8.91 42.34 -29.47
CA TYR A 715 9.77 41.38 -28.75
C TYR A 715 10.96 40.92 -29.59
N GLN A 716 12.14 40.86 -28.95
CA GLN A 716 13.26 40.08 -29.43
C GLN A 716 13.30 38.76 -28.68
N VAL A 717 13.15 37.63 -29.38
CA VAL A 717 13.34 36.29 -28.82
C VAL A 717 14.78 35.86 -29.13
N ILE A 718 15.59 35.71 -28.09
CA ILE A 718 16.97 35.20 -28.20
C ILE A 718 16.96 33.75 -27.76
N LEU A 719 17.18 32.82 -28.69
CA LEU A 719 17.32 31.41 -28.42
C LEU A 719 18.81 31.03 -28.42
N LEU A 720 19.31 30.63 -27.24
CA LEU A 720 20.67 30.15 -27.07
C LEU A 720 20.67 28.62 -26.86
N PHE A 721 21.19 27.89 -27.85
CA PHE A 721 21.39 26.45 -27.74
C PHE A 721 22.83 26.10 -27.48
N HIS A 722 23.11 25.35 -26.41
CA HIS A 722 24.45 24.86 -26.12
C HIS A 722 24.51 23.35 -26.38
N ASN A 723 25.06 22.90 -27.51
CA ASN A 723 25.21 21.50 -27.85
C ASN A 723 26.67 21.06 -27.81
N LYS A 724 27.01 20.01 -27.03
CA LYS A 724 28.35 19.39 -27.04
C LYS A 724 28.34 18.22 -28.01
N ASN A 725 28.95 18.36 -29.18
CA ASN A 725 29.16 17.23 -30.07
C ASN A 725 30.35 16.38 -29.59
N LYS A 726 30.38 15.08 -29.93
CA LYS A 726 31.39 14.09 -29.54
C LYS A 726 32.86 14.46 -29.89
N LYS A 727 33.10 15.58 -30.56
CA LYS A 727 34.44 16.10 -30.94
C LYS A 727 34.81 17.45 -30.27
N GLY A 728 34.13 17.83 -29.20
CA GLY A 728 34.59 18.98 -28.36
C GLY A 728 34.29 20.39 -28.88
N ALA A 729 33.60 20.57 -30.00
CA ALA A 729 33.23 21.86 -30.52
C ALA A 729 31.95 22.42 -29.89
N LYS A 730 32.00 23.68 -29.40
CA LYS A 730 30.83 24.42 -28.91
C LYS A 730 30.17 25.10 -30.12
N LEU A 731 28.93 24.69 -30.44
CA LEU A 731 28.13 25.40 -31.42
C LEU A 731 27.12 26.29 -30.66
N LEU A 732 27.26 27.60 -30.82
CA LEU A 732 26.32 28.61 -30.34
C LEU A 732 25.49 29.05 -31.55
N LEU A 733 24.18 28.75 -31.53
CA LEU A 733 23.26 29.21 -32.55
C LEU A 733 22.41 30.34 -31.99
N PHE A 734 22.49 31.52 -32.63
CA PHE A 734 21.66 32.68 -32.31
C PHE A 734 20.54 32.79 -33.35
N VAL A 735 19.30 32.77 -32.89
CA VAL A 735 18.13 33.03 -33.75
C VAL A 735 17.47 34.32 -33.28
N PHE A 736 17.52 35.36 -34.11
CA PHE A 736 16.82 36.59 -33.84
C PHE A 736 15.51 36.61 -34.65
N CYS A 737 14.37 36.74 -33.96
CA CYS A 737 13.08 37.01 -34.60
C CYS A 737 12.61 38.42 -34.19
N SER A 738 12.61 39.37 -35.09
CA SER A 738 11.97 40.67 -34.90
C SER A 738 10.69 40.73 -35.73
N ILE A 739 9.58 41.06 -35.12
CA ILE A 739 8.31 41.28 -35.83
C ILE A 739 7.97 42.76 -35.74
N ASN A 740 7.87 43.41 -36.88
CA ASN A 740 7.44 44.82 -37.03
C ASN A 740 5.95 44.82 -37.41
N THR A 741 5.05 45.20 -36.52
CA THR A 741 3.66 45.28 -36.78
C THR A 741 3.28 46.67 -37.32
N SER A 742 3.48 46.88 -38.60
CA SER A 742 2.74 47.88 -39.38
C SER A 742 2.26 47.19 -40.64
N ASN A 743 1.06 46.77 -40.59
CA ASN A 743 0.07 46.39 -41.61
C ASN A 743 -0.58 45.01 -41.41
N ASN A 744 -1.92 45.08 -41.40
CA ASN A 744 -2.83 43.96 -41.40
C ASN A 744 -2.63 43.03 -42.60
N THR A 745 -1.94 41.92 -42.45
CA THR A 745 -2.13 40.73 -43.31
C THR A 745 -1.54 39.50 -42.56
N LYS A 746 -2.27 38.40 -42.58
CA LYS A 746 -1.88 37.07 -42.08
C LYS A 746 -0.61 36.59 -42.80
N ASN A 747 0.51 36.51 -42.09
CA ASN A 747 1.70 35.83 -42.61
C ASN A 747 2.23 34.86 -41.57
N SER A 748 2.17 33.59 -41.89
CA SER A 748 2.95 32.52 -41.24
C SER A 748 4.41 32.58 -41.75
N TYR A 749 5.36 32.73 -40.86
CA TYR A 749 6.76 32.77 -41.24
C TYR A 749 7.47 31.45 -40.92
N ILE A 750 8.11 30.89 -41.95
CA ILE A 750 9.02 29.76 -41.91
C ILE A 750 10.41 30.29 -41.53
N CYS A 751 10.99 29.79 -40.43
CA CYS A 751 12.38 30.08 -40.08
C CYS A 751 13.33 29.32 -41.01
N ASN A 752 14.10 30.05 -41.81
CA ASN A 752 15.16 29.48 -42.65
C ASN A 752 16.39 29.11 -41.81
N TRP A 753 16.81 27.87 -41.94
CA TRP A 753 18.05 27.36 -41.35
C TRP A 753 19.25 27.75 -42.24
N ASN A 754 20.12 28.65 -41.78
CA ASN A 754 21.43 28.77 -42.35
C ASN A 754 22.46 28.14 -41.43
N ARG A 755 23.15 27.11 -41.93
CA ARG A 755 24.39 26.60 -41.36
C ARG A 755 25.57 27.47 -41.82
N PRO A 756 26.58 27.73 -40.95
CA PRO A 756 27.96 27.73 -41.38
C PRO A 756 28.57 26.31 -41.19
#